data_3d9602020c5253a57b6e699417e424f8
#
_entry.id   3d9602020c5253a57b6e699417e424f8
#
_cell.length_a   1.000
_cell.length_b   1.000
_cell.length_c   1.000
_cell.angle_alpha   90.00
_cell.angle_beta   90.00
_cell.angle_gamma   90.00
#
_symmetry.space_group_name_H-M   'P 1'
#
loop_
_entity.id
_entity.type
_entity.pdbx_description
1 polymer ?
#
loop_
_entity_poly.entity_id
_entity_poly.type
_entity_poly.pdbx_seq_one_letter_code
_entity_poly.pdbx_strand_id
1 'polypeptide(L)'
;LAKSLKLKVKNAQLAEAIKLSKAKKEETEEKKASKKKAPEKPKEVPAQKKAALKETPPPKKIEKELPPPPPPNKSAPEIQETPRKLVVKRAAPKKVEKEPVPKSKTMEPKKETKEEESQSLGVLKKRHKEKSEPDFQEEKGFKASFGRNPKDLQRKEESRFDARDRQGLRVGEERALRRRPRRFRPKRDESEIIRPKELSVRLPISVKDLAHNMKLKASDLISKLFMQGVAITINDYLEDETTVQLLGHEFGCEITIDTSEEERLRITGASIQEEISQSDPKELETRAPVVAFMGHVDHGKTSLIDAIRKSNIAGGEAGAITQHIGAFKCHREHGDITILDTPGHEAFTLMRQRGTAVTDVIVLVIAGDEGIMPQTDEAIRLAKEAGSPMVVAINKCDKEGFDQDKIYRALADRELLPEAWGGTVITVNCSAQSGEGISTLLEMLALQSEILELKANPNARARGSVIESQMHKGFGAVATVLVQNGTLKLGDALVFEDLYARVKTMHDEHGKSISQAGPATPVKMTGLSGVPTAGCDFIVVDSEKEARKLAEERASGERHKRLQRGRGELESYMTRHQELEVKKVVPLILRADVQGSVEAIKNSLLAIKSKKVELNFISEGVGEISESDVELAAISNAVILGFHTQVESHAENLIRQKKIIIKRRDIIYQIIDDVKELMLNSLDKVRQETEKGTAEVRQVFKSSQLGSIAGCLMTDGTIKRDYHVKIIRDGAIIHEGGIASLKRVKEDVKEVNKGLECGILVSKFNDYQEGDLIKGFEITYIAQDL
;
A
#
# COMPACT_ATOMS: atom_id res chain seq x y z
N LEU A 1 16.69 24.94 -52.26
CA LEU A 1 16.00 26.24 -52.17
C LEU A 1 14.49 26.08 -51.86
N ALA A 2 13.77 25.14 -52.46
CA ALA A 2 12.32 24.99 -52.22
C ALA A 2 11.98 24.42 -50.81
N LYS A 3 12.84 23.60 -50.17
CA LYS A 3 12.65 23.10 -48.80
C LYS A 3 12.91 24.18 -47.74
N SER A 4 13.88 25.08 -47.98
CA SER A 4 14.17 26.15 -47.05
C SER A 4 13.10 27.26 -47.04
N LEU A 5 12.42 27.48 -48.15
CA LEU A 5 11.29 28.42 -48.25
C LEU A 5 10.04 27.87 -47.52
N LYS A 6 9.75 26.54 -47.59
CA LYS A 6 8.63 25.95 -46.84
C LYS A 6 8.83 25.97 -45.33
N LEU A 7 10.09 25.84 -44.85
CA LEU A 7 10.38 25.98 -43.41
C LEU A 7 10.22 27.42 -42.92
N LYS A 8 10.69 28.43 -43.70
CA LYS A 8 10.51 29.85 -43.33
C LYS A 8 9.04 30.26 -43.27
N VAL A 9 8.18 29.75 -44.15
CA VAL A 9 6.73 30.04 -44.15
C VAL A 9 6.03 29.37 -42.95
N LYS A 10 6.41 28.15 -42.58
CA LYS A 10 5.86 27.47 -41.39
C LYS A 10 6.26 28.17 -40.08
N ASN A 11 7.50 28.64 -39.98
CA ASN A 11 7.96 29.36 -38.80
C ASN A 11 7.32 30.77 -38.68
N ALA A 12 6.97 31.43 -39.78
CA ALA A 12 6.22 32.69 -39.73
C ALA A 12 4.78 32.48 -39.24
N GLN A 13 4.11 31.44 -39.72
CA GLN A 13 2.75 31.10 -39.25
C GLN A 13 2.71 30.66 -37.79
N LEU A 14 3.74 29.94 -37.32
CA LEU A 14 3.87 29.55 -35.92
C LEU A 14 4.11 30.75 -34.99
N ALA A 15 4.92 31.72 -35.44
CA ALA A 15 5.18 32.96 -34.73
C ALA A 15 3.94 33.85 -34.62
N GLU A 16 3.10 33.90 -35.68
CA GLU A 16 1.79 34.58 -35.61
C GLU A 16 0.79 33.89 -34.67
N ALA A 17 0.75 32.56 -34.69
CA ALA A 17 -0.11 31.79 -33.78
C ALA A 17 0.28 32.01 -32.32
N ILE A 18 1.59 32.08 -32.01
CA ILE A 18 2.10 32.36 -30.66
C ILE A 18 1.79 33.80 -30.23
N LYS A 19 1.87 34.79 -31.13
CA LYS A 19 1.47 36.16 -30.84
C LYS A 19 -0.03 36.28 -30.56
N LEU A 20 -0.88 35.61 -31.33
CA LEU A 20 -2.34 35.56 -31.11
C LEU A 20 -2.73 34.85 -29.80
N SER A 21 -2.00 33.83 -29.41
CA SER A 21 -2.26 33.16 -28.13
C SER A 21 -1.82 33.98 -26.92
N LYS A 22 -0.75 34.75 -27.02
CA LYS A 22 -0.32 35.71 -25.98
C LYS A 22 -1.30 36.86 -25.84
N ALA A 23 -1.76 37.44 -26.93
CA ALA A 23 -2.77 38.53 -26.93
C ALA A 23 -4.09 38.08 -26.30
N LYS A 24 -4.55 36.83 -26.58
CA LYS A 24 -5.73 36.25 -25.91
C LYS A 24 -5.52 35.99 -24.43
N LYS A 25 -4.31 35.69 -23.97
CA LYS A 25 -4.03 35.52 -22.52
C LYS A 25 -4.02 36.89 -21.81
N GLU A 26 -3.43 37.91 -22.41
CA GLU A 26 -3.43 39.28 -21.87
C GLU A 26 -4.86 39.83 -21.76
N GLU A 27 -5.68 39.63 -22.78
CA GLU A 27 -7.11 40.06 -22.78
C GLU A 27 -7.95 39.33 -21.72
N THR A 28 -7.61 38.07 -21.38
CA THR A 28 -8.28 37.32 -20.30
C THR A 28 -7.78 37.71 -18.90
N GLU A 29 -6.53 38.15 -18.78
CA GLU A 29 -6.00 38.66 -17.51
C GLU A 29 -6.49 40.09 -17.24
N GLU A 30 -6.60 40.95 -18.25
CA GLU A 30 -7.23 42.30 -18.12
C GLU A 30 -8.71 42.19 -17.74
N LYS A 31 -9.48 41.24 -18.31
CA LYS A 31 -10.87 41.00 -17.93
C LYS A 31 -11.02 40.42 -16.52
N LYS A 32 -9.99 39.73 -15.98
CA LYS A 32 -9.96 39.28 -14.57
C LYS A 32 -9.50 40.40 -13.62
N ALA A 33 -8.65 41.32 -14.06
CA ALA A 33 -8.21 42.45 -13.27
C ALA A 33 -9.29 43.52 -13.14
N SER A 34 -10.11 43.75 -14.18
CA SER A 34 -11.21 44.70 -14.17
C SER A 34 -12.40 44.26 -13.32
N LYS A 35 -12.54 42.96 -13.03
CA LYS A 35 -13.56 42.43 -12.08
C LYS A 35 -13.15 42.49 -10.60
N LYS A 36 -11.90 42.87 -10.27
CA LYS A 36 -11.38 42.97 -8.89
C LYS A 36 -11.26 44.37 -8.34
N LYS A 37 -11.69 45.44 -9.09
CA LYS A 37 -11.66 46.82 -8.63
C LYS A 37 -13.06 47.46 -8.77
N ALA A 38 -13.93 47.23 -7.81
CA ALA A 38 -15.04 48.11 -7.50
C ALA A 38 -15.06 48.34 -5.98
N PRO A 39 -14.92 49.60 -5.51
CA PRO A 39 -14.88 49.88 -4.07
C PRO A 39 -16.26 50.00 -3.50
N GLU A 40 -16.43 49.41 -2.33
CA GLU A 40 -17.56 49.67 -1.43
C GLU A 40 -17.58 51.15 -1.03
N LYS A 41 -18.73 51.79 -1.20
CA LYS A 41 -19.06 53.06 -0.55
C LYS A 41 -20.31 52.86 0.33
N PRO A 42 -20.33 53.47 1.52
CA PRO A 42 -21.37 53.29 2.50
C PRO A 42 -22.64 54.04 2.11
N LYS A 43 -23.82 53.45 2.33
CA LYS A 43 -25.12 54.11 2.17
C LYS A 43 -25.67 54.48 3.51
N GLU A 44 -25.80 55.78 3.70
CA GLU A 44 -26.68 56.45 4.67
C GLU A 44 -28.12 56.14 4.41
N VAL A 45 -28.84 56.15 5.52
CA VAL A 45 -30.28 55.95 5.64
C VAL A 45 -31.01 57.30 5.29
N PRO A 46 -32.15 57.29 4.63
CA PRO A 46 -33.21 58.18 5.10
C PRO A 46 -34.54 57.45 5.39
N ALA A 47 -35.19 57.99 6.39
CA ALA A 47 -36.41 57.53 7.01
C ALA A 47 -37.68 57.79 6.22
N GLN A 48 -38.71 57.05 6.62
CA GLN A 48 -40.16 57.30 6.54
C GLN A 48 -40.94 57.03 5.25
N LYS A 49 -41.84 56.01 5.29
CA LYS A 49 -43.30 56.27 5.46
C LYS A 49 -44.05 54.98 5.73
N LYS A 50 -44.97 55.12 6.69
CA LYS A 50 -45.95 54.17 7.21
C LYS A 50 -46.91 53.67 6.10
N ALA A 51 -47.22 52.36 6.12
CA ALA A 51 -48.59 51.87 5.88
C ALA A 51 -48.71 50.50 6.55
N ALA A 52 -49.73 50.43 7.37
CA ALA A 52 -50.15 49.25 8.14
C ALA A 52 -50.69 48.16 7.25
N LEU A 53 -50.43 46.88 7.63
CA LEU A 53 -51.46 45.83 7.57
C LEU A 53 -50.94 44.50 8.16
N LYS A 54 -51.58 44.15 9.25
CA LYS A 54 -51.95 42.81 9.76
C LYS A 54 -50.83 41.79 10.07
N GLU A 55 -50.71 41.67 11.39
CA GLU A 55 -50.11 40.56 12.13
C GLU A 55 -50.81 39.23 11.77
N THR A 56 -50.01 38.22 11.48
CA THR A 56 -50.41 36.81 11.59
C THR A 56 -49.52 36.15 12.65
N PRO A 57 -50.09 35.36 13.56
CA PRO A 57 -49.34 34.82 14.72
C PRO A 57 -48.46 33.65 14.31
N PRO A 58 -47.41 33.35 15.11
CA PRO A 58 -46.45 32.27 14.81
C PRO A 58 -47.10 30.88 14.97
N PRO A 59 -46.65 29.86 14.22
CA PRO A 59 -47.21 28.52 14.33
C PRO A 59 -46.78 27.86 15.66
N LYS A 60 -47.78 27.37 16.40
CA LYS A 60 -47.62 26.55 17.59
C LYS A 60 -46.85 25.25 17.26
N LYS A 61 -45.88 24.93 18.09
CA LYS A 61 -45.26 23.62 18.18
C LYS A 61 -46.34 22.56 18.47
N ILE A 62 -46.53 21.63 17.57
CA ILE A 62 -47.32 20.42 17.79
C ILE A 62 -46.36 19.40 18.41
N GLU A 63 -46.45 19.25 19.73
CA GLU A 63 -45.93 18.05 20.43
C GLU A 63 -46.88 16.89 20.00
N LYS A 64 -46.36 15.91 19.28
CA LYS A 64 -47.00 14.63 19.07
C LYS A 64 -46.83 13.79 20.34
N GLU A 65 -47.90 13.74 21.12
CA GLU A 65 -48.09 12.70 22.13
C GLU A 65 -48.04 11.31 21.49
N LEU A 66 -47.22 10.45 22.05
CA LEU A 66 -47.20 9.03 21.76
C LEU A 66 -48.47 8.37 22.35
N PRO A 67 -49.14 7.47 21.62
CA PRO A 67 -50.30 6.78 22.16
C PRO A 67 -49.89 5.85 23.31
N PRO A 68 -50.76 5.68 24.34
CA PRO A 68 -50.50 4.84 25.49
C PRO A 68 -50.46 3.35 25.10
N PRO A 69 -49.69 2.52 25.79
CA PRO A 69 -49.60 1.09 25.53
C PRO A 69 -50.93 0.37 25.84
N PRO A 70 -51.26 -0.69 25.06
CA PRO A 70 -52.53 -1.42 25.28
C PRO A 70 -52.50 -2.19 26.61
N PRO A 71 -53.68 -2.44 27.25
CA PRO A 71 -53.78 -3.10 28.53
C PRO A 71 -53.44 -4.59 28.43
N PRO A 72 -52.92 -5.22 29.51
CA PRO A 72 -52.53 -6.62 29.48
C PRO A 72 -53.73 -7.56 29.38
N ASN A 73 -53.69 -8.46 28.41
CA ASN A 73 -54.65 -9.52 28.23
C ASN A 73 -54.52 -10.57 29.32
N LYS A 74 -55.58 -10.79 30.05
CA LYS A 74 -55.73 -11.84 31.06
C LYS A 74 -55.96 -13.18 30.39
N SER A 75 -55.33 -14.21 30.94
CA SER A 75 -55.63 -15.64 30.83
C SER A 75 -54.72 -16.49 29.92
N ALA A 76 -53.72 -17.09 30.53
CA ALA A 76 -53.25 -18.43 30.19
C ALA A 76 -52.71 -19.07 31.50
N PRO A 77 -52.92 -20.36 31.71
CA PRO A 77 -52.75 -21.01 33.03
C PRO A 77 -51.29 -21.25 33.44
N GLU A 78 -51.08 -21.17 34.75
CA GLU A 78 -49.84 -21.51 35.44
C GLU A 78 -49.42 -22.95 35.16
N ILE A 79 -48.23 -23.15 34.63
CA ILE A 79 -47.52 -24.42 34.66
C ILE A 79 -46.40 -24.27 35.68
N GLN A 80 -46.54 -25.02 36.79
CA GLN A 80 -45.59 -25.10 37.88
C GLN A 80 -44.27 -25.71 37.38
N GLU A 81 -43.19 -24.96 37.44
CA GLU A 81 -41.82 -25.46 37.25
C GLU A 81 -41.30 -26.12 38.54
N THR A 82 -41.10 -27.42 38.50
CA THR A 82 -40.29 -28.15 39.46
C THR A 82 -38.84 -28.25 38.96
N PRO A 83 -37.81 -28.03 39.77
CA PRO A 83 -36.43 -28.10 39.33
C PRO A 83 -35.93 -29.54 39.18
N ARG A 84 -35.80 -30.04 37.96
CA ARG A 84 -35.14 -31.31 37.69
C ARG A 84 -33.64 -31.10 37.52
N LYS A 85 -32.88 -31.66 38.47
CA LYS A 85 -31.42 -31.84 38.39
C LYS A 85 -31.10 -32.75 37.20
N LEU A 86 -30.39 -32.23 36.20
CA LEU A 86 -29.81 -32.98 35.08
C LEU A 86 -28.53 -33.69 35.55
N VAL A 87 -28.65 -34.99 35.81
CA VAL A 87 -27.51 -35.89 35.98
C VAL A 87 -27.06 -36.31 34.59
N VAL A 88 -25.88 -35.84 34.15
CA VAL A 88 -25.26 -36.25 32.91
C VAL A 88 -24.66 -37.64 33.08
N LYS A 89 -25.38 -38.69 32.63
CA LYS A 89 -24.81 -40.03 32.43
C LYS A 89 -24.09 -40.07 31.06
N ARG A 90 -22.78 -40.23 31.11
CA ARG A 90 -21.97 -40.60 29.95
C ARG A 90 -22.40 -41.96 29.44
N ALA A 91 -22.97 -42.03 28.23
CA ALA A 91 -23.21 -43.27 27.52
C ALA A 91 -21.96 -43.67 26.72
N ALA A 92 -21.53 -44.91 26.90
CA ALA A 92 -20.45 -45.53 26.13
C ALA A 92 -20.84 -45.75 24.65
N PRO A 93 -19.90 -45.73 23.70
CA PRO A 93 -20.22 -45.88 22.29
C PRO A 93 -20.69 -47.30 21.95
N LYS A 94 -21.84 -47.39 21.30
CA LYS A 94 -22.33 -48.64 20.72
C LYS A 94 -21.44 -49.09 19.57
N LYS A 95 -20.96 -50.34 19.61
CA LYS A 95 -20.33 -51.04 18.49
C LYS A 95 -21.32 -51.14 17.33
N VAL A 96 -20.91 -50.62 16.17
CA VAL A 96 -21.58 -50.87 14.90
C VAL A 96 -21.06 -52.21 14.39
N GLU A 97 -21.96 -53.21 14.25
CA GLU A 97 -21.70 -54.46 13.55
C GLU A 97 -21.45 -54.18 12.08
N LYS A 98 -20.31 -54.65 11.58
CA LYS A 98 -19.95 -54.63 10.16
C LYS A 98 -20.52 -55.89 9.50
N GLU A 99 -21.36 -55.71 8.49
CA GLU A 99 -21.71 -56.77 7.53
C GLU A 99 -20.46 -57.24 6.75
N PRO A 100 -20.40 -58.54 6.38
CA PRO A 100 -19.20 -59.14 5.81
C PRO A 100 -19.08 -58.88 4.29
N VAL A 101 -18.00 -58.24 3.90
CA VAL A 101 -17.57 -58.08 2.49
C VAL A 101 -16.97 -59.44 2.03
N PRO A 102 -17.25 -59.92 0.81
CA PRO A 102 -16.77 -61.23 0.33
C PRO A 102 -15.26 -61.22 0.07
N LYS A 103 -14.61 -62.28 0.58
CA LYS A 103 -13.18 -62.55 0.45
C LYS A 103 -12.77 -62.73 -1.01
N SER A 104 -11.97 -61.84 -1.54
CA SER A 104 -11.16 -62.05 -2.73
C SER A 104 -9.87 -62.77 -2.35
N LYS A 105 -9.56 -63.84 -3.07
CA LYS A 105 -8.47 -64.77 -2.86
C LYS A 105 -7.11 -64.07 -2.81
N THR A 106 -6.38 -64.25 -1.74
CA THR A 106 -4.96 -63.97 -1.58
C THR A 106 -4.16 -64.85 -2.55
N MET A 107 -3.48 -64.27 -3.51
CA MET A 107 -2.36 -64.90 -4.20
C MET A 107 -1.08 -64.56 -3.48
N GLU A 108 -0.37 -65.57 -3.04
CA GLU A 108 0.96 -65.49 -2.47
C GLU A 108 1.96 -64.92 -3.48
N PRO A 109 2.88 -64.05 -3.11
CA PRO A 109 3.93 -63.61 -3.99
C PRO A 109 5.02 -64.70 -4.07
N LYS A 110 5.19 -65.27 -5.25
CA LYS A 110 6.35 -66.08 -5.61
C LYS A 110 7.62 -65.26 -5.47
N LYS A 111 8.58 -65.79 -4.71
CA LYS A 111 9.97 -65.36 -4.71
C LYS A 111 10.59 -65.69 -6.08
N GLU A 112 10.79 -64.67 -6.91
CA GLU A 112 11.70 -64.78 -8.06
C GLU A 112 12.54 -63.47 -8.15
N THR A 113 13.77 -63.73 -7.91
CA THR A 113 15.00 -63.21 -8.52
C THR A 113 15.37 -61.74 -8.26
N LYS A 114 16.13 -61.59 -7.16
CA LYS A 114 17.03 -60.47 -6.93
C LYS A 114 18.32 -60.48 -7.80
N GLU A 115 18.43 -61.38 -8.79
CA GLU A 115 19.66 -61.51 -9.59
C GLU A 115 19.65 -60.74 -10.92
N GLU A 116 18.52 -60.32 -11.46
CA GLU A 116 18.47 -59.57 -12.75
C GLU A 116 18.70 -58.08 -12.63
N GLU A 117 18.45 -57.41 -11.49
CA GLU A 117 18.74 -55.97 -11.33
C GLU A 117 20.22 -55.63 -11.09
N SER A 118 21.03 -56.63 -10.68
CA SER A 118 22.47 -56.40 -10.49
C SER A 118 23.28 -56.45 -11.78
N GLN A 119 22.74 -57.07 -12.84
CA GLN A 119 23.42 -57.16 -14.13
C GLN A 119 23.17 -55.93 -15.05
N SER A 120 22.06 -55.25 -14.89
CA SER A 120 21.78 -54.03 -15.69
C SER A 120 22.55 -52.79 -15.21
N LEU A 121 22.93 -52.70 -13.96
CA LEU A 121 23.75 -51.61 -13.39
C LEU A 121 25.25 -51.78 -13.68
N GLY A 122 25.71 -53.02 -13.99
CA GLY A 122 27.09 -53.32 -14.34
C GLY A 122 27.48 -52.91 -15.79
N VAL A 123 26.51 -52.92 -16.71
CA VAL A 123 26.76 -52.59 -18.13
C VAL A 123 26.81 -51.07 -18.35
N LEU A 124 26.14 -50.27 -17.55
CA LEU A 124 26.19 -48.81 -17.67
C LEU A 124 27.49 -48.21 -17.10
N LYS A 125 28.16 -48.87 -16.14
CA LYS A 125 29.45 -48.44 -15.61
C LYS A 125 30.65 -48.78 -16.47
N LYS A 126 30.56 -49.73 -17.38
CA LYS A 126 31.66 -50.13 -18.31
C LYS A 126 31.67 -49.33 -19.61
N ARG A 127 30.62 -48.62 -19.99
CA ARG A 127 30.57 -47.81 -21.23
C ARG A 127 31.11 -46.39 -21.10
N HIS A 128 31.48 -45.95 -19.91
CA HIS A 128 32.04 -44.61 -19.68
C HIS A 128 33.56 -44.54 -19.45
N LYS A 129 34.28 -45.68 -19.75
CA LYS A 129 35.72 -45.70 -19.55
C LYS A 129 36.53 -45.86 -20.85
N GLU A 130 35.89 -45.78 -21.99
CA GLU A 130 36.60 -45.79 -23.28
C GLU A 130 36.06 -44.70 -24.19
N LYS A 131 36.55 -43.46 -23.99
CA LYS A 131 36.74 -42.47 -25.05
C LYS A 131 37.78 -41.45 -24.63
N SER A 132 39.01 -41.80 -25.08
CA SER A 132 40.01 -40.93 -25.72
C SER A 132 40.32 -39.58 -25.05
N GLU A 133 41.40 -39.55 -24.38
CA GLU A 133 42.27 -38.38 -24.27
C GLU A 133 42.78 -37.98 -25.66
N PRO A 134 42.70 -36.73 -26.08
CA PRO A 134 43.58 -36.22 -27.14
C PRO A 134 44.81 -35.59 -26.49
N ASP A 135 45.93 -36.05 -26.92
CA ASP A 135 47.26 -35.45 -26.75
C ASP A 135 47.20 -33.94 -26.94
N PHE A 136 47.65 -33.20 -25.93
CA PHE A 136 48.12 -31.85 -26.10
C PHE A 136 49.60 -31.77 -25.69
N GLN A 137 50.39 -31.54 -26.71
CA GLN A 137 51.80 -31.28 -26.61
C GLN A 137 52.10 -30.04 -25.78
N GLU A 138 53.14 -30.14 -24.97
CA GLU A 138 53.75 -29.06 -24.20
C GLU A 138 54.16 -27.90 -25.11
N GLU A 139 53.63 -26.68 -24.88
CA GLU A 139 54.37 -25.46 -25.14
C GLU A 139 54.78 -24.79 -23.86
N LYS A 140 56.10 -24.71 -23.71
CA LYS A 140 56.81 -24.05 -22.63
C LYS A 140 56.59 -22.56 -22.63
N GLY A 141 56.29 -22.02 -21.45
CA GLY A 141 56.70 -20.67 -21.11
C GLY A 141 55.66 -19.75 -20.58
N PHE A 142 55.54 -19.68 -19.27
CA PHE A 142 55.66 -18.47 -18.47
C PHE A 142 55.39 -18.79 -16.99
N LYS A 143 56.44 -19.02 -16.24
CA LYS A 143 56.41 -19.07 -14.77
C LYS A 143 56.34 -17.64 -14.24
N ALA A 144 55.21 -17.22 -13.72
CA ALA A 144 55.11 -16.11 -12.80
C ALA A 144 54.85 -16.70 -11.40
N SER A 145 55.92 -16.85 -10.64
CA SER A 145 55.89 -17.23 -9.24
C SER A 145 55.38 -16.08 -8.38
N PHE A 146 54.23 -16.25 -7.78
CA PHE A 146 53.81 -15.43 -6.62
C PHE A 146 53.80 -16.31 -5.38
N GLY A 147 55.04 -16.60 -4.86
CA GLY A 147 55.24 -17.07 -3.51
C GLY A 147 55.30 -15.86 -2.57
N ARG A 148 54.26 -15.57 -1.83
CA ARG A 148 54.28 -14.62 -0.71
C ARG A 148 54.71 -15.40 0.54
N ASN A 149 55.90 -15.07 1.10
CA ASN A 149 56.39 -15.57 2.36
C ASN A 149 55.49 -15.11 3.53
N PRO A 150 55.17 -15.99 4.50
CA PRO A 150 54.40 -15.65 5.71
C PRO A 150 54.98 -14.55 6.59
N LYS A 151 56.31 -14.28 6.47
CA LYS A 151 56.98 -13.23 7.24
C LYS A 151 56.63 -11.78 6.84
N ASP A 152 56.04 -11.58 5.66
CA ASP A 152 55.65 -10.23 5.22
C ASP A 152 54.25 -9.80 5.74
N LEU A 153 53.45 -10.73 6.21
CA LEU A 153 52.18 -10.45 6.86
C LEU A 153 52.32 -9.96 8.31
N GLN A 154 53.29 -10.51 9.06
CA GLN A 154 53.55 -10.06 10.43
C GLN A 154 54.14 -8.64 10.49
N ARG A 155 54.96 -8.24 9.51
CA ARG A 155 55.53 -6.89 9.45
C ARG A 155 54.51 -5.79 9.10
N LYS A 156 53.33 -6.13 8.56
CA LYS A 156 52.26 -5.18 8.27
C LYS A 156 51.28 -5.00 9.41
N GLU A 157 51.17 -5.95 10.32
CA GLU A 157 50.33 -5.81 11.51
C GLU A 157 51.01 -5.01 12.60
N GLU A 158 52.33 -5.17 12.79
CA GLU A 158 53.08 -4.36 13.75
C GLU A 158 53.14 -2.86 13.39
N SER A 159 53.00 -2.48 12.11
CA SER A 159 52.95 -1.07 11.71
C SER A 159 51.56 -0.39 11.84
N ARG A 160 50.52 -1.13 12.19
CA ARG A 160 49.18 -0.58 12.40
C ARG A 160 48.84 -0.27 13.86
N PHE A 161 49.61 -0.81 14.82
CA PHE A 161 49.36 -0.55 16.24
C PHE A 161 50.11 0.65 16.82
N ASP A 162 51.11 1.19 16.11
CA ASP A 162 51.97 2.27 16.63
C ASP A 162 51.53 3.69 16.29
N ALA A 163 50.34 3.85 15.69
CA ALA A 163 49.84 5.14 15.23
C ALA A 163 48.84 5.84 16.19
N ARG A 164 48.56 5.24 17.36
CA ARG A 164 47.56 5.80 18.31
C ARG A 164 48.08 6.38 19.62
N ASP A 165 49.35 6.22 19.95
CA ASP A 165 49.89 6.66 21.26
C ASP A 165 51.16 7.51 21.15
N ARG A 166 51.13 8.66 20.48
CA ARG A 166 52.12 9.71 20.68
C ARG A 166 51.56 11.11 20.48
N GLN A 167 50.72 11.53 21.38
CA GLN A 167 50.71 12.93 21.79
C GLN A 167 51.63 13.09 22.96
N GLY A 168 52.75 13.77 22.78
CA GLY A 168 53.59 14.18 23.85
C GLY A 168 55.04 14.46 23.43
N LEU A 169 55.32 15.72 23.17
CA LEU A 169 56.58 16.45 23.40
C LEU A 169 57.92 15.71 23.14
N ARG A 170 58.63 16.14 22.10
CA ARG A 170 60.07 16.48 22.24
C ARG A 170 60.55 17.38 21.10
N VAL A 171 61.22 18.40 21.51
CA VAL A 171 61.98 19.43 20.81
C VAL A 171 63.21 18.83 20.14
N GLY A 172 63.48 19.25 18.90
CA GLY A 172 64.85 19.44 18.37
C GLY A 172 65.57 18.19 17.90
N GLU A 173 65.68 18.04 16.59
CA GLU A 173 66.97 17.79 15.92
C GLU A 173 66.78 17.93 14.40
N GLU A 174 67.47 18.88 13.85
CA GLU A 174 67.61 19.10 12.41
C GLU A 174 68.30 17.87 11.76
N ARG A 175 67.55 17.17 10.88
CA ARG A 175 68.17 16.28 9.88
C ARG A 175 67.76 16.76 8.49
N ALA A 176 68.76 17.33 7.80
CA ALA A 176 68.70 17.73 6.43
C ALA A 176 68.13 16.65 5.52
N LEU A 177 66.84 16.82 5.11
CA LEU A 177 66.25 16.01 4.08
C LEU A 177 66.84 16.38 2.72
N ARG A 178 67.73 15.49 2.20
CA ARG A 178 68.17 15.52 0.80
C ARG A 178 66.93 15.51 -0.11
N ARG A 179 66.61 16.66 -0.71
CA ARG A 179 65.63 16.81 -1.77
C ARG A 179 66.01 15.92 -2.94
N ARG A 180 65.28 14.82 -3.16
CA ARG A 180 65.33 14.10 -4.44
C ARG A 180 64.91 15.05 -5.55
N PRO A 181 65.66 15.13 -6.67
CA PRO A 181 65.28 15.98 -7.77
C PRO A 181 63.91 15.53 -8.30
N ARG A 182 62.92 16.46 -8.36
CA ARG A 182 61.67 16.26 -9.06
C ARG A 182 62.03 15.88 -10.50
N ARG A 183 61.80 14.66 -10.91
CA ARG A 183 61.81 14.27 -12.30
C ARG A 183 60.76 15.16 -12.97
N PHE A 184 61.17 16.06 -13.85
CA PHE A 184 60.32 16.76 -14.76
C PHE A 184 59.51 15.70 -15.53
N ARG A 185 58.21 15.57 -15.25
CA ARG A 185 57.30 14.96 -16.18
C ARG A 185 57.25 15.89 -17.38
N PRO A 186 57.57 15.42 -18.60
CA PRO A 186 57.35 16.25 -19.77
C PRO A 186 55.87 16.72 -19.73
N LYS A 187 55.62 18.01 -19.93
CA LYS A 187 54.31 18.52 -20.26
C LYS A 187 53.87 17.64 -21.42
N ARG A 188 52.80 16.84 -21.23
CA ARG A 188 52.09 16.29 -22.37
C ARG A 188 51.64 17.51 -23.14
N ASP A 189 52.13 17.62 -24.37
CA ASP A 189 51.59 18.54 -25.33
C ASP A 189 50.07 18.37 -25.29
N GLU A 190 49.38 19.44 -25.07
CA GLU A 190 47.91 19.50 -25.29
C GLU A 190 47.72 19.29 -26.80
N SER A 191 47.86 18.03 -27.26
CA SER A 191 47.34 17.59 -28.53
C SER A 191 45.88 18.00 -28.51
N GLU A 192 45.51 18.86 -29.46
CA GLU A 192 44.16 19.40 -29.67
C GLU A 192 43.13 18.33 -29.37
N ILE A 193 42.48 18.44 -28.22
CA ILE A 193 41.39 17.56 -27.84
C ILE A 193 40.26 17.93 -28.81
N ILE A 194 40.14 17.15 -29.89
CA ILE A 194 39.06 17.33 -30.85
C ILE A 194 37.76 17.06 -30.07
N ARG A 195 37.05 18.15 -29.76
CA ARG A 195 35.74 18.06 -29.09
C ARG A 195 34.73 17.58 -30.13
N PRO A 196 33.83 16.64 -29.76
CA PRO A 196 32.73 16.25 -30.63
C PRO A 196 31.81 17.45 -30.84
N LYS A 197 31.46 17.71 -32.10
CA LYS A 197 30.53 18.80 -32.45
C LYS A 197 29.07 18.37 -32.22
N GLU A 198 28.80 17.11 -32.44
CA GLU A 198 27.50 16.46 -32.21
C GLU A 198 27.70 15.31 -31.24
N LEU A 199 26.86 15.23 -30.24
CA LEU A 199 26.89 14.20 -29.19
C LEU A 199 25.48 13.73 -28.92
N SER A 200 25.21 12.42 -29.12
CA SER A 200 23.98 11.80 -28.64
C SER A 200 24.14 11.34 -27.20
N VAL A 201 23.26 11.80 -26.34
CA VAL A 201 23.30 11.54 -24.89
C VAL A 201 21.95 11.01 -24.44
N ARG A 202 21.97 10.05 -23.53
CA ARG A 202 20.76 9.52 -22.87
C ARG A 202 20.58 10.18 -21.51
N LEU A 203 19.37 10.53 -21.17
CA LEU A 203 18.99 11.03 -19.84
C LEU A 203 18.40 9.88 -18.98
N PRO A 204 18.62 9.90 -17.66
CA PRO A 204 19.46 10.79 -16.87
C PRO A 204 20.97 10.47 -17.00
N ILE A 205 21.81 11.50 -17.13
CA ILE A 205 23.27 11.34 -17.26
C ILE A 205 24.00 11.95 -16.06
N SER A 206 25.05 11.24 -15.55
CA SER A 206 25.88 11.82 -14.50
C SER A 206 26.74 12.98 -15.05
N VAL A 207 26.98 14.01 -14.22
CA VAL A 207 27.87 15.13 -14.58
C VAL A 207 29.24 14.63 -15.00
N LYS A 208 29.73 13.55 -14.40
CA LYS A 208 31.00 12.89 -14.72
C LYS A 208 30.98 12.29 -16.13
N ASP A 209 29.93 11.56 -16.48
CA ASP A 209 29.81 10.88 -17.78
C ASP A 209 29.57 11.89 -18.90
N LEU A 210 28.76 12.93 -18.64
CA LEU A 210 28.61 14.05 -19.57
C LEU A 210 29.95 14.74 -19.83
N ALA A 211 30.71 15.03 -18.77
CA ALA A 211 32.04 15.62 -18.91
C ALA A 211 32.99 14.71 -19.71
N HIS A 212 32.93 13.41 -19.48
CA HIS A 212 33.73 12.43 -20.21
C HIS A 212 33.36 12.39 -21.70
N ASN A 213 32.09 12.36 -22.02
CA ASN A 213 31.56 12.32 -23.39
C ASN A 213 31.90 13.62 -24.15
N MET A 214 31.80 14.77 -23.51
CA MET A 214 32.19 16.07 -24.04
C MET A 214 33.71 16.29 -24.04
N LYS A 215 34.50 15.37 -23.50
CA LYS A 215 35.95 15.49 -23.31
C LYS A 215 36.35 16.78 -22.55
N LEU A 216 35.54 17.12 -21.52
CA LEU A 216 35.74 18.25 -20.62
C LEU A 216 36.14 17.78 -19.22
N LYS A 217 36.60 18.70 -18.37
CA LYS A 217 36.77 18.41 -16.94
C LYS A 217 35.43 18.58 -16.24
N ALA A 218 35.05 17.65 -15.39
CA ALA A 218 33.82 17.75 -14.60
C ALA A 218 33.76 19.06 -13.77
N SER A 219 34.92 19.56 -13.32
CA SER A 219 35.00 20.86 -12.63
C SER A 219 34.48 22.03 -13.42
N ASP A 220 34.71 22.04 -14.75
CA ASP A 220 34.32 23.13 -15.62
C ASP A 220 32.80 23.14 -15.83
N LEU A 221 32.20 21.96 -15.96
CA LEU A 221 30.75 21.79 -16.00
C LEU A 221 30.08 22.23 -14.70
N ILE A 222 30.62 21.79 -13.56
CA ILE A 222 30.08 22.14 -12.23
C ILE A 222 30.16 23.64 -11.99
N SER A 223 31.28 24.28 -12.39
CA SER A 223 31.42 25.74 -12.24
C SER A 223 30.39 26.51 -13.05
N LYS A 224 30.03 26.01 -14.24
CA LYS A 224 28.99 26.64 -15.09
C LYS A 224 27.59 26.42 -14.51
N LEU A 225 27.26 25.19 -14.08
CA LEU A 225 26.00 24.89 -13.41
C LEU A 225 25.81 25.71 -12.13
N PHE A 226 26.89 25.90 -11.36
CA PHE A 226 26.86 26.75 -10.18
C PHE A 226 26.59 28.22 -10.49
N MET A 227 27.14 28.74 -11.61
CA MET A 227 26.83 30.11 -12.08
C MET A 227 25.38 30.25 -12.53
N GLN A 228 24.73 29.19 -12.97
CA GLN A 228 23.31 29.14 -13.34
C GLN A 228 22.38 28.92 -12.12
N GLY A 229 22.97 28.83 -10.90
CA GLY A 229 22.21 28.66 -9.66
C GLY A 229 21.89 27.21 -9.29
N VAL A 230 22.43 26.23 -10.02
CA VAL A 230 22.21 24.80 -9.78
C VAL A 230 23.42 24.23 -9.04
N ALA A 231 23.25 23.90 -7.76
CA ALA A 231 24.29 23.31 -6.93
C ALA A 231 24.31 21.79 -7.11
N ILE A 232 25.24 21.28 -7.92
CA ILE A 232 25.33 19.84 -8.26
C ILE A 232 26.76 19.32 -7.96
N THR A 233 26.87 18.06 -7.57
CA THR A 233 28.13 17.36 -7.35
C THR A 233 28.53 16.52 -8.57
N ILE A 234 29.77 16.00 -8.58
CA ILE A 234 30.32 15.21 -9.69
C ILE A 234 29.50 13.96 -9.99
N ASN A 235 28.88 13.38 -8.98
CA ASN A 235 28.13 12.13 -9.08
C ASN A 235 26.62 12.32 -9.21
N ASP A 236 26.16 13.56 -9.23
CA ASP A 236 24.73 13.85 -9.41
C ASP A 236 24.34 13.69 -10.87
N TYR A 237 23.07 13.39 -11.11
CA TYR A 237 22.51 13.17 -12.43
C TYR A 237 21.78 14.42 -12.91
N LEU A 238 21.92 14.70 -14.19
CA LEU A 238 21.16 15.71 -14.90
C LEU A 238 19.95 15.02 -15.55
N GLU A 239 18.76 15.46 -15.17
CA GLU A 239 17.49 14.93 -15.69
C GLU A 239 16.86 15.89 -16.72
N ASP A 240 17.14 17.19 -16.59
CA ASP A 240 16.54 18.22 -17.42
C ASP A 240 17.19 18.27 -18.80
N GLU A 241 16.41 17.99 -19.84
CA GLU A 241 16.80 18.09 -21.24
C GLU A 241 17.34 19.50 -21.59
N THR A 242 16.62 20.52 -21.15
CA THR A 242 16.97 21.95 -21.42
C THR A 242 18.30 22.33 -20.79
N THR A 243 18.60 21.83 -19.60
CA THR A 243 19.86 22.08 -18.90
C THR A 243 21.05 21.44 -19.61
N VAL A 244 20.87 20.20 -20.08
CA VAL A 244 21.91 19.44 -20.79
C VAL A 244 22.18 20.04 -22.19
N GLN A 245 21.13 20.43 -22.93
CA GLN A 245 21.26 21.07 -24.22
C GLN A 245 21.93 22.46 -24.09
N LEU A 246 21.56 23.24 -23.08
CA LEU A 246 22.15 24.55 -22.80
C LEU A 246 23.66 24.46 -22.49
N LEU A 247 24.03 23.46 -21.66
CA LEU A 247 25.44 23.15 -21.38
C LEU A 247 26.20 22.77 -22.66
N GLY A 248 25.60 21.92 -23.50
CA GLY A 248 26.16 21.57 -24.81
C GLY A 248 26.42 22.79 -25.64
N HIS A 249 25.46 23.68 -25.76
CA HIS A 249 25.58 24.90 -26.55
C HIS A 249 26.67 25.86 -26.03
N GLU A 250 26.79 26.00 -24.70
CA GLU A 250 27.85 26.84 -24.08
C GLU A 250 29.27 26.30 -24.36
N PHE A 251 29.44 25.00 -24.45
CA PHE A 251 30.72 24.37 -24.74
C PHE A 251 30.94 24.06 -26.24
N GLY A 252 30.01 24.47 -27.11
CA GLY A 252 30.10 24.32 -28.56
C GLY A 252 29.87 22.89 -29.06
N CYS A 253 29.14 22.06 -28.29
CA CYS A 253 28.66 20.76 -28.68
C CYS A 253 27.14 20.81 -28.88
N GLU A 254 26.64 20.30 -30.00
CA GLU A 254 25.21 20.12 -30.21
C GLU A 254 24.83 18.76 -29.60
N ILE A 255 24.05 18.77 -28.49
CA ILE A 255 23.63 17.56 -27.78
C ILE A 255 22.24 17.19 -28.28
N THR A 256 22.16 16.04 -28.93
CA THR A 256 20.91 15.38 -29.30
C THR A 256 20.58 14.33 -28.25
N ILE A 257 19.36 14.38 -27.74
CA ILE A 257 18.90 13.37 -26.77
C ILE A 257 18.39 12.18 -27.56
N ASP A 258 18.96 11.02 -27.28
CA ASP A 258 18.57 9.77 -27.92
C ASP A 258 17.40 9.14 -27.16
N THR A 259 16.19 9.54 -27.52
CA THR A 259 14.92 9.01 -26.96
C THR A 259 14.37 7.85 -27.78
N SER A 260 15.00 7.50 -28.91
CA SER A 260 14.44 6.56 -29.90
C SER A 260 14.26 5.15 -29.36
N GLU A 261 15.10 4.68 -28.44
CA GLU A 261 14.94 3.36 -27.79
C GLU A 261 14.02 3.45 -26.56
N GLU A 262 14.01 4.57 -25.84
CA GLU A 262 13.07 4.79 -24.74
C GLU A 262 11.62 4.92 -25.21
N GLU A 263 11.40 5.58 -26.34
CA GLU A 263 10.07 5.67 -26.97
C GLU A 263 9.56 4.30 -27.40
N ARG A 264 10.45 3.43 -27.91
CA ARG A 264 10.10 2.06 -28.26
C ARG A 264 9.81 1.16 -27.06
N LEU A 265 10.36 1.50 -25.90
CA LEU A 265 10.26 0.74 -24.66
C LEU A 265 9.39 1.43 -23.61
N ARG A 266 8.72 2.52 -23.99
CA ARG A 266 7.73 3.17 -23.13
C ARG A 266 6.57 2.22 -22.89
N ILE A 267 6.55 1.61 -21.69
CA ILE A 267 5.51 0.70 -21.23
C ILE A 267 4.37 1.55 -20.70
N THR A 268 3.53 2.08 -21.59
CA THR A 268 2.32 2.84 -21.24
C THR A 268 1.16 2.37 -22.11
N GLY A 269 -0.05 2.43 -21.58
CA GLY A 269 -1.27 2.08 -22.34
C GLY A 269 -1.45 2.91 -23.62
N ALA A 270 -1.04 4.18 -23.60
CA ALA A 270 -1.08 5.04 -24.78
C ALA A 270 -0.17 4.52 -25.91
N SER A 271 1.02 3.99 -25.59
CA SER A 271 1.93 3.44 -26.60
C SER A 271 1.42 2.12 -27.21
N ILE A 272 0.61 1.34 -26.48
CA ILE A 272 -0.04 0.14 -27.03
C ILE A 272 -1.08 0.52 -28.06
N GLN A 273 -1.89 1.53 -27.82
CA GLN A 273 -2.89 2.02 -28.77
C GLN A 273 -2.23 2.62 -30.02
N GLU A 274 -1.13 3.35 -29.87
CA GLU A 274 -0.36 3.90 -30.98
C GLU A 274 0.24 2.77 -31.84
N GLU A 275 0.78 1.71 -31.26
CA GLU A 275 1.28 0.55 -31.99
C GLU A 275 0.18 -0.18 -32.76
N ILE A 276 -0.98 -0.37 -32.13
CA ILE A 276 -2.14 -0.97 -32.80
C ILE A 276 -2.57 -0.10 -33.99
N SER A 277 -2.60 1.23 -33.81
CA SER A 277 -2.98 2.16 -34.89
C SER A 277 -1.98 2.23 -36.03
N GLN A 278 -0.71 1.93 -35.78
CA GLN A 278 0.37 1.91 -36.79
C GLN A 278 0.53 0.55 -37.47
N SER A 279 -0.10 -0.51 -36.93
CA SER A 279 -0.06 -1.85 -37.50
C SER A 279 -0.86 -1.95 -38.81
N ASP A 280 -0.43 -2.82 -39.72
CA ASP A 280 -1.17 -3.06 -40.98
C ASP A 280 -2.58 -3.59 -40.69
N PRO A 281 -3.64 -3.00 -41.29
CA PRO A 281 -5.03 -3.43 -41.05
C PRO A 281 -5.30 -4.90 -41.33
N LYS A 282 -4.45 -5.58 -42.13
CA LYS A 282 -4.55 -6.99 -42.45
C LYS A 282 -4.06 -7.93 -41.35
N GLU A 283 -3.26 -7.42 -40.42
CA GLU A 283 -2.70 -8.19 -39.32
C GLU A 283 -3.54 -8.02 -38.04
N LEU A 284 -4.54 -7.13 -38.07
CA LEU A 284 -5.41 -6.88 -36.95
C LEU A 284 -6.55 -7.90 -36.91
N GLU A 285 -6.61 -8.66 -35.82
CA GLU A 285 -7.70 -9.58 -35.53
C GLU A 285 -8.59 -9.00 -34.40
N THR A 286 -9.88 -9.35 -34.42
CA THR A 286 -10.79 -9.01 -33.32
C THR A 286 -10.39 -9.75 -32.06
N ARG A 287 -10.21 -9.05 -30.94
CA ARG A 287 -9.90 -9.65 -29.64
C ARG A 287 -11.11 -9.71 -28.73
N ALA A 288 -11.09 -10.62 -27.78
CA ALA A 288 -12.08 -10.67 -26.72
C ALA A 288 -12.10 -9.36 -25.91
N PRO A 289 -13.30 -8.86 -25.51
CA PRO A 289 -13.37 -7.73 -24.58
C PRO A 289 -12.88 -8.12 -23.20
N VAL A 290 -12.22 -7.18 -22.54
CA VAL A 290 -11.86 -7.28 -21.13
C VAL A 290 -12.89 -6.51 -20.32
N VAL A 291 -13.59 -7.21 -19.43
CA VAL A 291 -14.75 -6.69 -18.70
C VAL A 291 -14.47 -6.72 -17.20
N ALA A 292 -14.54 -5.56 -16.50
CA ALA A 292 -14.46 -5.51 -15.05
C ALA A 292 -15.85 -5.48 -14.41
N PHE A 293 -16.05 -6.28 -13.38
CA PHE A 293 -17.25 -6.26 -12.55
C PHE A 293 -17.01 -5.39 -11.32
N MET A 294 -17.81 -4.32 -11.16
CA MET A 294 -17.69 -3.34 -10.08
C MET A 294 -19.01 -3.11 -9.38
N GLY A 295 -18.97 -2.55 -8.19
CA GLY A 295 -20.16 -2.23 -7.40
C GLY A 295 -19.93 -2.44 -5.91
N HIS A 296 -20.99 -2.24 -5.12
CA HIS A 296 -20.94 -2.32 -3.67
C HIS A 296 -20.66 -3.75 -3.16
N VAL A 297 -20.17 -3.87 -1.92
CA VAL A 297 -20.09 -5.16 -1.19
C VAL A 297 -21.52 -5.73 -1.09
N ASP A 298 -21.69 -7.05 -1.09
CA ASP A 298 -22.96 -7.76 -0.98
C ASP A 298 -23.98 -7.54 -2.11
N HIS A 299 -23.66 -6.75 -3.15
CA HIS A 299 -24.49 -6.66 -4.37
C HIS A 299 -24.43 -7.91 -5.25
N GLY A 300 -23.61 -8.90 -4.88
CA GLY A 300 -23.53 -10.20 -5.52
C GLY A 300 -22.66 -10.24 -6.77
N LYS A 301 -21.62 -9.40 -6.87
CA LYS A 301 -20.62 -9.43 -7.96
C LYS A 301 -20.02 -10.81 -8.16
N THR A 302 -19.35 -11.32 -7.14
CA THR A 302 -18.67 -12.63 -7.18
C THR A 302 -19.67 -13.77 -7.41
N SER A 303 -20.88 -13.68 -6.83
CA SER A 303 -21.95 -14.65 -7.08
C SER A 303 -22.42 -14.66 -8.53
N LEU A 304 -22.53 -13.47 -9.15
CA LEU A 304 -22.89 -13.33 -10.57
C LEU A 304 -21.78 -13.89 -11.46
N ILE A 305 -20.52 -13.62 -11.14
CA ILE A 305 -19.35 -14.14 -11.82
C ILE A 305 -19.27 -15.67 -11.67
N ASP A 306 -19.51 -16.20 -10.48
CA ASP A 306 -19.57 -17.64 -10.23
C ASP A 306 -20.67 -18.33 -11.05
N ALA A 307 -21.82 -17.70 -11.18
CA ALA A 307 -22.91 -18.19 -12.02
C ALA A 307 -22.54 -18.17 -13.52
N ILE A 308 -21.83 -17.14 -13.97
CA ILE A 308 -21.27 -17.08 -15.33
C ILE A 308 -20.25 -18.22 -15.52
N ARG A 309 -19.33 -18.42 -14.59
CA ARG A 309 -18.25 -19.42 -14.66
C ARG A 309 -18.73 -20.83 -14.38
N LYS A 310 -19.88 -20.99 -13.73
CA LYS A 310 -20.39 -22.27 -13.15
C LYS A 310 -19.43 -22.83 -12.10
N SER A 311 -18.93 -21.96 -11.24
CA SER A 311 -18.04 -22.27 -10.12
C SER A 311 -18.66 -21.79 -8.80
N ASN A 312 -17.99 -22.02 -7.69
CA ASN A 312 -18.39 -21.54 -6.36
C ASN A 312 -17.14 -21.04 -5.62
N ILE A 313 -16.58 -19.94 -6.07
CA ILE A 313 -15.39 -19.32 -5.45
C ILE A 313 -15.81 -18.51 -4.23
N ALA A 314 -16.91 -17.78 -4.33
CA ALA A 314 -17.43 -16.96 -3.23
C ALA A 314 -17.63 -17.75 -1.93
N GLY A 315 -18.04 -19.01 -2.02
CA GLY A 315 -18.18 -19.87 -0.86
C GLY A 315 -16.87 -20.34 -0.20
N GLY A 316 -15.75 -20.19 -0.90
CA GLY A 316 -14.41 -20.57 -0.43
C GLY A 316 -13.58 -19.41 0.14
N GLU A 317 -13.97 -18.16 -0.11
CA GLU A 317 -13.25 -16.99 0.35
C GLU A 317 -13.51 -16.65 1.81
N ALA A 318 -12.49 -16.17 2.52
CA ALA A 318 -12.59 -15.78 3.92
C ALA A 318 -13.58 -14.61 4.09
N GLY A 319 -14.62 -14.83 4.88
CA GLY A 319 -15.67 -13.84 5.09
C GLY A 319 -16.67 -13.71 3.93
N ALA A 320 -16.61 -14.59 2.92
CA ALA A 320 -17.43 -14.56 1.71
C ALA A 320 -17.33 -13.22 0.92
N ILE A 321 -16.19 -12.54 1.01
CA ILE A 321 -15.89 -11.29 0.30
C ILE A 321 -14.65 -11.48 -0.56
N THR A 322 -14.69 -10.97 -1.81
CA THR A 322 -13.53 -10.96 -2.70
C THR A 322 -12.50 -9.94 -2.23
N GLN A 323 -11.27 -10.38 -2.01
CA GLN A 323 -10.16 -9.55 -1.53
C GLN A 323 -8.98 -9.48 -2.52
N HIS A 324 -9.02 -10.25 -3.61
CA HIS A 324 -8.03 -10.32 -4.69
C HIS A 324 -8.66 -9.99 -6.03
N ILE A 325 -7.84 -9.57 -7.00
CA ILE A 325 -8.32 -9.41 -8.37
C ILE A 325 -8.30 -10.78 -9.06
N GLY A 326 -9.48 -11.32 -9.34
CA GLY A 326 -9.62 -12.52 -10.15
C GLY A 326 -9.65 -12.18 -11.64
N ALA A 327 -8.96 -12.95 -12.47
CA ALA A 327 -9.02 -12.81 -13.93
C ALA A 327 -9.22 -14.16 -14.60
N PHE A 328 -10.18 -14.27 -15.48
CA PHE A 328 -10.46 -15.52 -16.21
C PHE A 328 -11.10 -15.26 -17.58
N LYS A 329 -10.93 -16.22 -18.48
CA LYS A 329 -11.49 -16.17 -19.81
C LYS A 329 -12.70 -17.09 -19.92
N CYS A 330 -13.82 -16.57 -20.38
CA CYS A 330 -15.07 -17.28 -20.56
C CYS A 330 -15.34 -17.53 -22.06
N HIS A 331 -15.40 -18.80 -22.45
CA HIS A 331 -15.73 -19.20 -23.83
C HIS A 331 -17.23 -19.35 -23.97
N ARG A 332 -17.86 -18.66 -24.92
CA ARG A 332 -19.29 -18.68 -25.18
C ARG A 332 -19.61 -18.75 -26.67
N GLU A 333 -20.85 -19.06 -27.00
CA GLU A 333 -21.34 -19.17 -28.38
C GLU A 333 -21.22 -17.84 -29.14
N HIS A 334 -21.37 -16.69 -28.43
CA HIS A 334 -21.28 -15.34 -28.98
C HIS A 334 -19.87 -14.74 -28.96
N GLY A 335 -18.86 -15.54 -28.64
CA GLY A 335 -17.46 -15.11 -28.54
C GLY A 335 -16.85 -15.27 -27.15
N ASP A 336 -15.54 -15.09 -27.09
CA ASP A 336 -14.77 -15.13 -25.84
C ASP A 336 -14.90 -13.79 -25.10
N ILE A 337 -15.02 -13.83 -23.79
CA ILE A 337 -15.02 -12.65 -22.91
C ILE A 337 -14.02 -12.88 -21.77
N THR A 338 -13.17 -11.90 -21.52
CA THR A 338 -12.26 -11.93 -20.37
C THR A 338 -12.86 -11.11 -19.25
N ILE A 339 -13.04 -11.73 -18.09
CA ILE A 339 -13.69 -11.12 -16.92
C ILE A 339 -12.65 -10.87 -15.85
N LEU A 340 -12.69 -9.65 -15.28
CA LEU A 340 -11.92 -9.24 -14.11
C LEU A 340 -12.89 -9.05 -12.94
N ASP A 341 -12.73 -9.85 -11.88
CA ASP A 341 -13.43 -9.65 -10.62
C ASP A 341 -12.65 -8.69 -9.73
N THR A 342 -13.29 -7.62 -9.28
CA THR A 342 -12.66 -6.61 -8.44
C THR A 342 -13.31 -6.55 -7.06
N PRO A 343 -12.51 -6.41 -5.98
CA PRO A 343 -13.03 -6.26 -4.63
C PRO A 343 -13.94 -5.05 -4.49
N GLY A 344 -15.11 -5.22 -3.83
CA GLY A 344 -16.08 -4.13 -3.64
C GLY A 344 -15.74 -3.14 -2.53
N HIS A 345 -14.93 -3.55 -1.57
CA HIS A 345 -14.63 -2.79 -0.37
C HIS A 345 -13.81 -1.51 -0.64
N GLU A 346 -14.07 -0.43 0.10
CA GLU A 346 -13.39 0.87 0.00
C GLU A 346 -11.87 0.76 0.12
N ALA A 347 -11.35 -0.10 0.99
CA ALA A 347 -9.92 -0.34 1.13
C ALA A 347 -9.20 -0.68 -0.19
N PHE A 348 -9.91 -1.27 -1.16
CA PHE A 348 -9.36 -1.75 -2.42
C PHE A 348 -9.57 -0.79 -3.61
N THR A 349 -9.71 0.53 -3.34
CA THR A 349 -9.88 1.56 -4.38
C THR A 349 -8.79 1.49 -5.46
N LEU A 350 -7.52 1.30 -5.08
CA LEU A 350 -6.41 1.16 -6.04
C LEU A 350 -6.56 -0.07 -6.93
N MET A 351 -7.06 -1.19 -6.39
CA MET A 351 -7.31 -2.40 -7.19
C MET A 351 -8.42 -2.16 -8.21
N ARG A 352 -9.51 -1.44 -7.84
CA ARG A 352 -10.55 -1.02 -8.79
C ARG A 352 -10.01 -0.09 -9.87
N GLN A 353 -9.21 0.89 -9.49
CA GLN A 353 -8.57 1.83 -10.43
C GLN A 353 -7.68 1.09 -11.45
N ARG A 354 -6.90 0.09 -11.01
CA ARG A 354 -6.10 -0.77 -11.91
C ARG A 354 -7.00 -1.60 -12.81
N GLY A 355 -8.07 -2.18 -12.26
CA GLY A 355 -9.06 -2.91 -13.05
C GLY A 355 -9.62 -2.04 -14.17
N THR A 356 -10.03 -0.79 -13.88
CA THR A 356 -10.57 0.13 -14.90
C THR A 356 -9.55 0.51 -15.97
N ALA A 357 -8.28 0.68 -15.61
CA ALA A 357 -7.23 1.08 -16.55
C ALA A 357 -6.95 0.02 -17.64
N VAL A 358 -7.27 -1.24 -17.37
CA VAL A 358 -6.97 -2.38 -18.24
C VAL A 358 -8.21 -2.88 -18.99
N THR A 359 -9.42 -2.41 -18.62
CA THR A 359 -10.70 -2.92 -19.14
C THR A 359 -11.28 -2.08 -20.26
N ASP A 360 -11.96 -2.76 -21.17
CA ASP A 360 -12.68 -2.15 -22.29
C ASP A 360 -14.12 -1.76 -21.92
N VAL A 361 -14.78 -2.60 -21.09
CA VAL A 361 -16.16 -2.41 -20.66
C VAL A 361 -16.27 -2.64 -19.15
N ILE A 362 -17.06 -1.85 -18.46
CA ILE A 362 -17.31 -1.99 -17.03
C ILE A 362 -18.74 -2.44 -16.79
N VAL A 363 -18.93 -3.54 -16.05
CA VAL A 363 -20.24 -4.00 -15.56
C VAL A 363 -20.44 -3.48 -14.16
N LEU A 364 -21.40 -2.57 -14.02
CA LEU A 364 -21.80 -2.03 -12.72
C LEU A 364 -22.90 -2.89 -12.12
N VAL A 365 -22.59 -3.65 -11.07
CA VAL A 365 -23.56 -4.53 -10.39
C VAL A 365 -24.23 -3.77 -9.26
N ILE A 366 -25.56 -3.67 -9.36
CA ILE A 366 -26.42 -3.00 -8.38
C ILE A 366 -27.45 -4.01 -7.87
N ALA A 367 -27.62 -4.11 -6.56
CA ALA A 367 -28.68 -4.93 -5.97
C ALA A 367 -30.02 -4.24 -6.10
N GLY A 368 -31.02 -4.97 -6.60
CA GLY A 368 -32.35 -4.44 -6.88
C GLY A 368 -33.16 -4.05 -5.63
N ASP A 369 -32.80 -4.64 -4.48
CA ASP A 369 -33.41 -4.38 -3.17
C ASP A 369 -32.83 -3.14 -2.49
N GLU A 370 -31.52 -2.91 -2.61
CA GLU A 370 -30.78 -1.85 -1.91
C GLU A 370 -30.63 -0.56 -2.74
N GLY A 371 -30.36 -0.70 -4.04
CA GLY A 371 -30.12 0.42 -4.94
C GLY A 371 -28.66 0.88 -5.00
N ILE A 372 -28.42 2.16 -5.32
CA ILE A 372 -27.05 2.71 -5.46
C ILE A 372 -26.49 3.07 -4.09
N MET A 373 -25.33 2.51 -3.76
CA MET A 373 -24.58 2.70 -2.53
C MET A 373 -23.29 3.51 -2.76
N PRO A 374 -22.61 4.07 -1.72
CA PRO A 374 -21.46 4.94 -1.90
C PRO A 374 -20.30 4.32 -2.70
N GLN A 375 -20.04 3.02 -2.56
CA GLN A 375 -19.02 2.31 -3.33
C GLN A 375 -19.42 2.14 -4.80
N THR A 376 -20.71 2.10 -5.10
CA THR A 376 -21.23 2.15 -6.47
C THR A 376 -20.96 3.51 -7.11
N ASP A 377 -21.13 4.59 -6.34
CA ASP A 377 -20.81 5.95 -6.79
C ASP A 377 -19.32 6.11 -7.10
N GLU A 378 -18.46 5.52 -6.29
CA GLU A 378 -17.00 5.46 -6.55
C GLU A 378 -16.71 4.72 -7.86
N ALA A 379 -17.34 3.56 -8.08
CA ALA A 379 -17.17 2.79 -9.31
C ALA A 379 -17.63 3.57 -10.55
N ILE A 380 -18.73 4.30 -10.47
CA ILE A 380 -19.21 5.19 -11.53
C ILE A 380 -18.18 6.29 -11.83
N ARG A 381 -17.62 6.90 -10.80
CA ARG A 381 -16.58 7.94 -10.96
C ARG A 381 -15.36 7.39 -11.66
N LEU A 382 -14.84 6.24 -11.21
CA LEU A 382 -13.68 5.59 -11.83
C LEU A 382 -13.92 5.21 -13.29
N ALA A 383 -15.12 4.71 -13.61
CA ALA A 383 -15.51 4.40 -14.98
C ALA A 383 -15.57 5.64 -15.88
N LYS A 384 -16.13 6.75 -15.37
CA LYS A 384 -16.16 8.03 -16.08
C LYS A 384 -14.74 8.61 -16.29
N GLU A 385 -13.86 8.51 -15.28
CA GLU A 385 -12.47 8.94 -15.38
C GLU A 385 -11.68 8.14 -16.41
N ALA A 386 -11.92 6.83 -16.51
CA ALA A 386 -11.29 5.96 -17.51
C ALA A 386 -11.89 6.11 -18.92
N GLY A 387 -13.10 6.70 -19.05
CA GLY A 387 -13.79 6.84 -20.32
C GLY A 387 -14.34 5.53 -20.87
N SER A 388 -14.41 4.46 -20.06
CA SER A 388 -14.89 3.14 -20.48
C SER A 388 -16.41 3.09 -20.46
N PRO A 389 -17.05 2.47 -21.49
CA PRO A 389 -18.51 2.28 -21.51
C PRO A 389 -18.95 1.39 -20.36
N MET A 390 -20.13 1.72 -19.82
CA MET A 390 -20.72 1.01 -18.68
C MET A 390 -21.97 0.23 -19.10
N VAL A 391 -22.08 -1.00 -18.62
CA VAL A 391 -23.28 -1.85 -18.65
C VAL A 391 -23.75 -2.05 -17.21
N VAL A 392 -25.01 -1.83 -16.93
CA VAL A 392 -25.58 -1.97 -15.58
C VAL A 392 -26.27 -3.32 -15.45
N ALA A 393 -25.80 -4.15 -14.53
CA ALA A 393 -26.45 -5.40 -14.14
C ALA A 393 -27.21 -5.19 -12.82
N ILE A 394 -28.54 -5.19 -12.89
CA ILE A 394 -29.41 -5.09 -11.73
C ILE A 394 -29.63 -6.49 -11.19
N ASN A 395 -28.89 -6.84 -10.14
CA ASN A 395 -28.88 -8.18 -9.56
C ASN A 395 -29.96 -8.35 -8.49
N LYS A 396 -30.21 -9.59 -8.09
CA LYS A 396 -31.21 -10.00 -7.09
C LYS A 396 -32.66 -9.70 -7.55
N CYS A 397 -32.95 -9.86 -8.86
CA CYS A 397 -34.30 -9.66 -9.37
C CYS A 397 -35.34 -10.69 -8.82
N ASP A 398 -34.84 -11.78 -8.18
CA ASP A 398 -35.63 -12.82 -7.54
C ASP A 398 -36.16 -12.45 -6.15
N LYS A 399 -35.69 -11.33 -5.55
CA LYS A 399 -36.08 -10.93 -4.19
C LYS A 399 -37.36 -10.09 -4.15
N GLU A 400 -38.12 -10.30 -3.08
CA GLU A 400 -39.22 -9.42 -2.70
C GLU A 400 -38.68 -8.03 -2.34
N GLY A 401 -39.07 -6.99 -3.03
CA GLY A 401 -38.53 -5.61 -2.86
C GLY A 401 -37.70 -5.12 -4.02
N PHE A 402 -37.56 -5.89 -5.10
CA PHE A 402 -36.95 -5.45 -6.34
C PHE A 402 -37.74 -4.26 -6.94
N ASP A 403 -37.07 -3.11 -7.08
CA ASP A 403 -37.62 -1.88 -7.65
C ASP A 403 -36.69 -1.32 -8.74
N GLN A 404 -36.99 -1.65 -9.98
CA GLN A 404 -36.21 -1.22 -11.14
C GLN A 404 -36.32 0.29 -11.37
N ASP A 405 -37.51 0.87 -11.17
CA ASP A 405 -37.74 2.29 -11.41
C ASP A 405 -36.98 3.18 -10.42
N LYS A 406 -36.85 2.73 -9.18
CA LYS A 406 -36.01 3.40 -8.17
C LYS A 406 -34.56 3.47 -8.63
N ILE A 407 -34.01 2.37 -9.18
CA ILE A 407 -32.65 2.31 -9.68
C ILE A 407 -32.47 3.20 -10.91
N TYR A 408 -33.44 3.18 -11.84
CA TYR A 408 -33.38 4.01 -13.03
C TYR A 408 -33.37 5.51 -12.71
N ARG A 409 -34.16 5.95 -11.74
CA ARG A 409 -34.13 7.34 -11.24
C ARG A 409 -32.75 7.66 -10.63
N ALA A 410 -32.23 6.78 -9.79
CA ALA A 410 -30.93 6.98 -9.15
C ALA A 410 -29.78 6.98 -10.14
N LEU A 411 -29.85 6.24 -11.26
CA LEU A 411 -28.88 6.28 -12.36
C LEU A 411 -29.01 7.59 -13.16
N ALA A 412 -30.22 8.01 -13.45
CA ALA A 412 -30.48 9.28 -14.15
C ALA A 412 -29.98 10.50 -13.37
N ASP A 413 -30.09 10.50 -12.03
CA ASP A 413 -29.52 11.55 -11.15
C ASP A 413 -28.01 11.64 -11.28
N ARG A 414 -27.34 10.59 -11.76
CA ARG A 414 -25.87 10.48 -11.96
C ARG A 414 -25.44 10.61 -13.42
N GLU A 415 -26.34 11.11 -14.27
CA GLU A 415 -26.11 11.27 -15.72
C GLU A 415 -25.92 9.94 -16.47
N LEU A 416 -26.40 8.83 -15.92
CA LEU A 416 -26.40 7.51 -16.52
C LEU A 416 -27.84 7.14 -16.93
N LEU A 417 -28.31 7.74 -18.02
CA LEU A 417 -29.69 7.51 -18.46
C LEU A 417 -29.82 6.11 -19.09
N PRO A 418 -30.69 5.23 -18.54
CA PRO A 418 -30.93 3.90 -19.10
C PRO A 418 -31.49 3.93 -20.51
N GLU A 419 -31.19 2.92 -21.32
CA GLU A 419 -31.72 2.76 -22.68
C GLU A 419 -33.24 2.72 -22.70
N ALA A 420 -33.86 2.07 -21.71
CA ALA A 420 -35.33 2.03 -21.56
C ALA A 420 -35.99 3.43 -21.43
N TRP A 421 -35.26 4.43 -20.99
CA TRP A 421 -35.69 5.84 -20.90
C TRP A 421 -35.09 6.72 -22.00
N GLY A 422 -34.55 6.09 -23.07
CA GLY A 422 -33.97 6.79 -24.23
C GLY A 422 -32.56 7.28 -24.04
N GLY A 423 -31.81 6.72 -23.08
CA GLY A 423 -30.40 6.97 -22.86
C GLY A 423 -29.47 6.04 -23.63
N THR A 424 -28.21 5.99 -23.21
CA THR A 424 -27.14 5.20 -23.84
C THR A 424 -26.63 4.06 -22.98
N VAL A 425 -27.08 3.96 -21.72
CA VAL A 425 -26.60 2.95 -20.77
C VAL A 425 -27.45 1.70 -20.84
N ILE A 426 -26.83 0.59 -21.23
CA ILE A 426 -27.47 -0.71 -21.27
C ILE A 426 -27.74 -1.18 -19.85
N THR A 427 -28.97 -1.61 -19.57
CA THR A 427 -29.38 -2.14 -18.26
C THR A 427 -29.97 -3.53 -18.41
N VAL A 428 -29.50 -4.49 -17.62
CA VAL A 428 -29.95 -5.89 -17.64
C VAL A 428 -30.36 -6.33 -16.24
N ASN A 429 -31.53 -6.89 -16.09
CA ASN A 429 -31.98 -7.50 -14.84
C ASN A 429 -31.42 -8.92 -14.76
N CYS A 430 -30.76 -9.23 -13.66
CA CYS A 430 -30.09 -10.50 -13.45
C CYS A 430 -30.42 -11.08 -12.08
N SER A 431 -30.31 -12.39 -11.95
CA SER A 431 -30.23 -13.09 -10.67
C SER A 431 -29.09 -14.10 -10.71
N ALA A 432 -28.12 -13.90 -9.83
CA ALA A 432 -27.03 -14.85 -9.66
C ALA A 432 -27.52 -16.20 -9.11
N GLN A 433 -28.61 -16.23 -8.37
CA GLN A 433 -29.15 -17.41 -7.73
C GLN A 433 -30.00 -18.26 -8.69
N SER A 434 -30.94 -17.64 -9.43
CA SER A 434 -31.79 -18.33 -10.40
C SER A 434 -31.09 -18.56 -11.75
N GLY A 435 -30.07 -17.78 -12.07
CA GLY A 435 -29.41 -17.77 -13.39
C GLY A 435 -30.15 -16.95 -14.44
N GLU A 436 -31.23 -16.28 -14.07
CA GLU A 436 -32.03 -15.44 -14.96
C GLU A 436 -31.25 -14.22 -15.41
N GLY A 437 -31.39 -13.80 -16.68
CA GLY A 437 -30.74 -12.62 -17.26
C GLY A 437 -29.24 -12.74 -17.53
N ILE A 438 -28.56 -13.84 -17.14
CA ILE A 438 -27.10 -13.99 -17.34
C ILE A 438 -26.74 -14.11 -18.82
N SER A 439 -27.48 -14.91 -19.59
CA SER A 439 -27.27 -15.01 -21.05
C SER A 439 -27.49 -13.68 -21.74
N THR A 440 -28.54 -12.95 -21.38
CA THR A 440 -28.82 -11.61 -21.92
C THR A 440 -27.69 -10.63 -21.58
N LEU A 441 -27.15 -10.67 -20.35
CA LEU A 441 -26.00 -9.84 -19.99
C LEU A 441 -24.78 -10.14 -20.87
N LEU A 442 -24.47 -11.40 -21.11
CA LEU A 442 -23.35 -11.81 -21.97
C LEU A 442 -23.58 -11.42 -23.45
N GLU A 443 -24.80 -11.53 -23.96
CA GLU A 443 -25.16 -11.06 -25.29
C GLU A 443 -25.00 -9.53 -25.42
N MET A 444 -25.43 -8.76 -24.43
CA MET A 444 -25.24 -7.31 -24.43
C MET A 444 -23.78 -6.90 -24.34
N LEU A 445 -22.96 -7.64 -23.59
CA LEU A 445 -21.52 -7.41 -23.54
C LEU A 445 -20.84 -7.74 -24.89
N ALA A 446 -21.25 -8.81 -25.56
CA ALA A 446 -20.75 -9.15 -26.89
C ALA A 446 -21.13 -8.05 -27.91
N LEU A 447 -22.39 -7.61 -27.91
CA LEU A 447 -22.84 -6.52 -28.76
C LEU A 447 -22.07 -5.21 -28.50
N GLN A 448 -21.86 -4.86 -27.24
CA GLN A 448 -21.04 -3.69 -26.86
C GLN A 448 -19.60 -3.80 -27.37
N SER A 449 -19.00 -5.00 -27.32
CA SER A 449 -17.66 -5.23 -27.84
C SER A 449 -17.55 -5.12 -29.36
N GLU A 450 -18.60 -5.50 -30.11
CA GLU A 450 -18.68 -5.31 -31.55
C GLU A 450 -18.72 -3.82 -31.92
N ILE A 451 -19.51 -3.02 -31.18
CA ILE A 451 -19.59 -1.57 -31.37
C ILE A 451 -18.21 -0.89 -31.12
N LEU A 452 -17.44 -1.40 -30.17
CA LEU A 452 -16.11 -0.87 -29.85
C LEU A 452 -15.03 -1.27 -30.86
N GLU A 453 -15.30 -2.20 -31.77
CA GLU A 453 -14.34 -2.72 -32.78
C GLU A 453 -12.97 -3.05 -32.17
N LEU A 454 -12.92 -3.82 -31.07
CA LEU A 454 -11.70 -4.16 -30.37
C LEU A 454 -10.76 -5.01 -31.23
N LYS A 455 -9.62 -4.47 -31.61
CA LYS A 455 -8.61 -5.11 -32.49
C LYS A 455 -7.27 -5.23 -31.76
N ALA A 456 -6.51 -6.29 -32.06
CA ALA A 456 -5.13 -6.49 -31.63
C ALA A 456 -4.35 -7.22 -32.74
N ASN A 457 -3.04 -7.07 -32.73
CA ASN A 457 -2.15 -7.79 -33.64
C ASN A 457 -1.53 -9.00 -32.93
N PRO A 458 -1.96 -10.25 -33.17
CA PRO A 458 -1.42 -11.44 -32.52
C PRO A 458 0.06 -11.70 -32.84
N ASN A 459 0.56 -11.19 -33.96
CA ASN A 459 1.93 -11.39 -34.44
C ASN A 459 2.91 -10.34 -33.90
N ALA A 460 2.41 -9.28 -33.26
CA ALA A 460 3.24 -8.27 -32.63
C ALA A 460 3.98 -8.82 -31.39
N ARG A 461 4.93 -8.04 -30.88
CA ARG A 461 5.57 -8.32 -29.57
C ARG A 461 4.51 -8.29 -28.48
N ALA A 462 4.54 -9.29 -27.60
CA ALA A 462 3.56 -9.31 -26.54
C ALA A 462 3.77 -8.13 -25.58
N ARG A 463 2.68 -7.40 -25.33
CA ARG A 463 2.55 -6.33 -24.33
C ARG A 463 1.31 -6.56 -23.50
N GLY A 464 1.34 -6.11 -22.28
CA GLY A 464 0.20 -6.20 -21.40
C GLY A 464 0.52 -5.63 -20.03
N SER A 465 -0.38 -5.88 -19.10
CA SER A 465 -0.31 -5.31 -17.75
C SER A 465 -0.33 -6.41 -16.68
N VAL A 466 0.33 -6.16 -15.55
CA VAL A 466 0.33 -7.04 -14.38
C VAL A 466 -0.93 -6.79 -13.57
N ILE A 467 -1.79 -7.80 -13.47
CA ILE A 467 -3.00 -7.71 -12.65
C ILE A 467 -2.62 -7.84 -11.17
N GLU A 468 -1.86 -8.88 -10.84
CA GLU A 468 -1.50 -9.22 -9.47
C GLU A 468 -0.16 -9.96 -9.42
N SER A 469 0.55 -9.83 -8.32
CA SER A 469 1.82 -10.50 -8.10
C SER A 469 1.92 -11.06 -6.68
N GLN A 470 2.52 -12.25 -6.57
CA GLN A 470 2.63 -12.99 -5.32
C GLN A 470 3.97 -13.73 -5.21
N MET A 471 4.36 -14.06 -4.00
CA MET A 471 5.51 -14.92 -3.74
C MET A 471 5.03 -16.33 -3.39
N HIS A 472 5.39 -17.31 -4.19
CA HIS A 472 4.96 -18.70 -4.01
C HIS A 472 6.12 -19.56 -3.49
N LYS A 473 5.85 -20.41 -2.46
CA LYS A 473 6.80 -21.43 -1.99
C LYS A 473 7.12 -22.38 -3.15
N GLY A 474 8.35 -22.42 -3.58
CA GLY A 474 8.83 -23.34 -4.64
C GLY A 474 8.92 -22.75 -6.04
N PHE A 475 7.99 -21.89 -6.47
CA PHE A 475 8.07 -21.23 -7.77
C PHE A 475 8.76 -19.84 -7.71
N GLY A 476 8.92 -19.27 -6.51
CA GLY A 476 9.41 -17.92 -6.32
C GLY A 476 8.37 -16.86 -6.65
N ALA A 477 8.80 -15.76 -7.26
CA ALA A 477 7.89 -14.71 -7.70
C ALA A 477 7.00 -15.21 -8.86
N VAL A 478 5.70 -14.99 -8.73
CA VAL A 478 4.65 -15.36 -9.68
C VAL A 478 3.81 -14.12 -9.94
N ALA A 479 3.51 -13.84 -11.21
CA ALA A 479 2.60 -12.75 -11.57
C ALA A 479 1.44 -13.28 -12.42
N THR A 480 0.27 -12.73 -12.19
CA THR A 480 -0.88 -12.85 -13.10
C THR A 480 -0.86 -11.65 -14.02
N VAL A 481 -0.70 -11.88 -15.29
CA VAL A 481 -0.59 -10.85 -16.32
C VAL A 481 -1.74 -10.97 -17.32
N LEU A 482 -2.17 -9.86 -17.85
CA LEU A 482 -3.12 -9.80 -18.95
C LEU A 482 -2.38 -9.35 -20.20
N VAL A 483 -2.38 -10.20 -21.22
CA VAL A 483 -1.82 -9.85 -22.53
C VAL A 483 -2.82 -8.95 -23.26
N GLN A 484 -2.42 -7.75 -23.66
CA GLN A 484 -3.29 -6.79 -24.36
C GLN A 484 -3.04 -6.81 -25.88
N ASN A 485 -1.79 -6.96 -26.29
CA ASN A 485 -1.39 -7.03 -27.69
C ASN A 485 -0.29 -8.07 -27.87
N GLY A 486 -0.20 -8.69 -29.03
CA GLY A 486 0.79 -9.71 -29.33
C GLY A 486 0.50 -11.08 -28.73
N THR A 487 1.43 -12.01 -28.86
CA THR A 487 1.33 -13.37 -28.30
C THR A 487 2.54 -13.66 -27.42
N LEU A 488 2.27 -13.93 -26.14
CA LEU A 488 3.28 -14.32 -25.15
C LEU A 488 3.57 -15.82 -25.27
N LYS A 489 4.86 -16.20 -25.35
CA LYS A 489 5.32 -17.58 -25.49
C LYS A 489 6.23 -18.02 -24.36
N LEU A 490 6.33 -19.32 -24.13
CA LEU A 490 7.31 -19.89 -23.19
C LEU A 490 8.73 -19.56 -23.65
N GLY A 491 9.55 -19.05 -22.73
CA GLY A 491 10.95 -18.71 -22.98
C GLY A 491 11.19 -17.24 -23.34
N ASP A 492 10.14 -16.45 -23.57
CA ASP A 492 10.24 -15.03 -23.89
C ASP A 492 10.89 -14.25 -22.74
N ALA A 493 11.67 -13.24 -23.11
CA ALA A 493 12.27 -12.32 -22.17
C ALA A 493 11.38 -11.08 -22.01
N LEU A 494 11.05 -10.73 -20.77
CA LEU A 494 10.15 -9.63 -20.43
C LEU A 494 10.88 -8.56 -19.64
N VAL A 495 10.48 -7.32 -19.86
CA VAL A 495 10.87 -6.18 -19.04
C VAL A 495 9.61 -5.60 -18.41
N PHE A 496 9.67 -5.41 -17.11
CA PHE A 496 8.76 -4.61 -16.32
C PHE A 496 9.41 -3.25 -16.04
N GLU A 497 8.84 -2.43 -15.19
CA GLU A 497 9.44 -1.12 -14.86
C GLU A 497 10.91 -1.25 -14.44
N ASP A 498 11.19 -1.99 -13.39
CA ASP A 498 12.53 -2.14 -12.77
C ASP A 498 13.01 -3.61 -12.70
N LEU A 499 12.19 -4.54 -13.19
CA LEU A 499 12.44 -5.97 -13.12
C LEU A 499 12.49 -6.59 -14.52
N TYR A 500 13.18 -7.71 -14.63
CA TYR A 500 13.16 -8.54 -15.82
C TYR A 500 12.66 -9.93 -15.48
N ALA A 501 12.15 -10.61 -16.49
CA ALA A 501 11.72 -12.00 -16.38
C ALA A 501 12.09 -12.80 -17.61
N ARG A 502 12.19 -14.10 -17.43
CA ARG A 502 12.14 -15.07 -18.51
C ARG A 502 11.04 -16.07 -18.23
N VAL A 503 10.06 -16.14 -19.10
CA VAL A 503 8.90 -17.01 -18.93
C VAL A 503 9.34 -18.46 -18.83
N LYS A 504 9.20 -19.06 -17.63
CA LYS A 504 9.52 -20.49 -17.41
C LYS A 504 8.31 -21.36 -17.57
N THR A 505 7.20 -21.01 -16.93
CA THR A 505 5.92 -21.69 -17.04
C THR A 505 4.80 -20.68 -17.11
N MET A 506 3.76 -21.01 -17.86
CA MET A 506 2.52 -20.28 -17.94
C MET A 506 1.37 -21.21 -17.61
N HIS A 507 0.43 -20.71 -16.82
CA HIS A 507 -0.77 -21.44 -16.45
C HIS A 507 -2.00 -20.58 -16.71
N ASP A 508 -3.08 -21.21 -17.15
CA ASP A 508 -4.39 -20.58 -17.24
C ASP A 508 -5.04 -20.45 -15.84
N GLU A 509 -6.24 -19.91 -15.77
CA GLU A 509 -7.01 -19.78 -14.53
C GLU A 509 -7.35 -21.12 -13.87
N HIS A 510 -7.33 -22.22 -14.63
CA HIS A 510 -7.58 -23.59 -14.13
C HIS A 510 -6.30 -24.31 -13.67
N GLY A 511 -5.14 -23.63 -13.74
CA GLY A 511 -3.85 -24.22 -13.38
C GLY A 511 -3.26 -25.14 -14.45
N LYS A 512 -3.85 -25.21 -15.66
CA LYS A 512 -3.29 -25.98 -16.77
C LYS A 512 -2.13 -25.21 -17.41
N SER A 513 -1.06 -25.93 -17.73
CA SER A 513 0.08 -25.33 -18.42
C SER A 513 -0.28 -25.01 -19.87
N ILE A 514 0.00 -23.78 -20.29
CA ILE A 514 -0.16 -23.31 -21.66
C ILE A 514 1.19 -22.92 -22.25
N SER A 515 1.37 -23.10 -23.55
CA SER A 515 2.61 -22.79 -24.25
C SER A 515 2.63 -21.39 -24.84
N GLN A 516 1.46 -20.82 -25.13
CA GLN A 516 1.28 -19.49 -25.69
C GLN A 516 -0.01 -18.86 -25.20
N ALA A 517 -0.02 -17.54 -25.09
CA ALA A 517 -1.17 -16.74 -24.70
C ALA A 517 -1.33 -15.56 -25.66
N GLY A 518 -2.46 -15.50 -26.33
CA GLY A 518 -2.82 -14.42 -27.25
C GLY A 518 -3.42 -13.21 -26.54
N PRO A 519 -3.87 -12.20 -27.30
CA PRO A 519 -4.51 -11.01 -26.78
C PRO A 519 -5.73 -11.32 -25.90
N ALA A 520 -5.99 -10.46 -24.94
CA ALA A 520 -7.06 -10.57 -23.93
C ALA A 520 -7.07 -11.90 -23.17
N THR A 521 -5.91 -12.52 -22.94
CA THR A 521 -5.81 -13.77 -22.18
C THR A 521 -5.07 -13.50 -20.86
N PRO A 522 -5.70 -13.77 -19.70
CA PRO A 522 -5.03 -13.70 -18.42
C PRO A 522 -4.17 -14.96 -18.23
N VAL A 523 -2.94 -14.77 -17.74
CA VAL A 523 -1.97 -15.86 -17.57
C VAL A 523 -1.22 -15.71 -16.27
N LYS A 524 -1.11 -16.80 -15.53
CA LYS A 524 -0.25 -16.90 -14.36
C LYS A 524 1.13 -17.38 -14.78
N MET A 525 2.15 -16.54 -14.65
CA MET A 525 3.51 -16.82 -15.11
C MET A 525 4.53 -16.90 -14.01
N THR A 526 5.62 -17.67 -14.25
CA THR A 526 6.77 -17.80 -13.36
C THR A 526 8.07 -17.48 -14.10
N GLY A 527 9.13 -17.22 -13.35
CA GLY A 527 10.45 -16.92 -13.91
C GLY A 527 10.85 -15.45 -13.81
N LEU A 528 10.19 -14.72 -12.90
CA LEU A 528 10.49 -13.32 -12.60
C LEU A 528 11.75 -13.18 -11.71
N SER A 529 12.49 -12.08 -11.87
CA SER A 529 13.63 -11.75 -11.03
C SER A 529 13.23 -11.25 -9.63
N GLY A 530 12.00 -10.74 -9.49
CA GLY A 530 11.40 -10.23 -8.27
C GLY A 530 9.89 -10.17 -8.39
N VAL A 531 9.19 -9.64 -7.39
CA VAL A 531 7.75 -9.42 -7.40
C VAL A 531 7.48 -8.07 -8.06
N PRO A 532 6.88 -8.02 -9.27
CA PRO A 532 6.58 -6.75 -9.95
C PRO A 532 5.47 -6.00 -9.22
N THR A 533 5.46 -4.69 -9.37
CA THR A 533 4.38 -3.83 -8.89
C THR A 533 3.09 -4.19 -9.61
N ALA A 534 1.99 -4.36 -8.88
CA ALA A 534 0.70 -4.61 -9.51
C ALA A 534 0.25 -3.38 -10.30
N GLY A 535 -0.27 -3.59 -11.52
CA GLY A 535 -0.65 -2.53 -12.46
C GLY A 535 0.48 -2.01 -13.34
N CYS A 536 1.72 -2.50 -13.20
CA CYS A 536 2.79 -2.15 -14.14
C CYS A 536 2.61 -2.87 -15.47
N ASP A 537 3.07 -2.23 -16.52
CA ASP A 537 3.06 -2.80 -17.86
C ASP A 537 4.30 -3.64 -18.12
N PHE A 538 4.19 -4.59 -19.02
CA PHE A 538 5.31 -5.40 -19.49
C PHE A 538 5.41 -5.39 -21.01
N ILE A 539 6.62 -5.62 -21.50
CA ILE A 539 6.91 -5.80 -22.92
C ILE A 539 7.89 -6.95 -23.12
N VAL A 540 7.68 -7.72 -24.19
CA VAL A 540 8.63 -8.73 -24.64
C VAL A 540 9.78 -8.08 -25.42
N VAL A 541 11.01 -8.46 -25.09
CA VAL A 541 12.25 -8.06 -25.78
C VAL A 541 12.96 -9.27 -26.36
N ASP A 542 13.85 -9.03 -27.33
CA ASP A 542 14.46 -10.10 -28.12
C ASP A 542 15.43 -10.99 -27.31
N SER A 543 16.06 -10.46 -26.27
CA SER A 543 17.01 -11.22 -25.46
C SER A 543 16.93 -10.93 -23.95
N GLU A 544 17.19 -11.96 -23.14
CA GLU A 544 17.27 -11.85 -21.68
C GLU A 544 18.39 -10.88 -21.21
N LYS A 545 19.49 -10.78 -21.98
CA LYS A 545 20.59 -9.86 -21.66
C LYS A 545 20.16 -8.41 -21.80
N GLU A 546 19.37 -8.12 -22.80
CA GLU A 546 18.81 -6.80 -23.06
C GLU A 546 17.75 -6.45 -22.01
N ALA A 547 16.83 -7.38 -21.73
CA ALA A 547 15.85 -7.23 -20.63
C ALA A 547 16.51 -6.88 -19.30
N ARG A 548 17.56 -7.62 -18.95
CA ARG A 548 18.32 -7.38 -17.72
C ARG A 548 19.00 -6.02 -17.70
N LYS A 549 19.64 -5.62 -18.80
CA LYS A 549 20.33 -4.34 -18.92
C LYS A 549 19.36 -3.18 -18.70
N LEU A 550 18.22 -3.21 -19.38
CA LEU A 550 17.17 -2.20 -19.28
C LEU A 550 16.59 -2.12 -17.86
N ALA A 551 16.30 -3.27 -17.25
CA ALA A 551 15.81 -3.30 -15.87
C ALA A 551 16.84 -2.75 -14.88
N GLU A 552 18.14 -3.10 -15.01
CA GLU A 552 19.22 -2.58 -14.15
C GLU A 552 19.40 -1.06 -14.33
N GLU A 553 19.31 -0.52 -15.55
CA GLU A 553 19.38 0.92 -15.83
C GLU A 553 18.20 1.66 -15.18
N ARG A 554 16.97 1.18 -15.35
CA ARG A 554 15.75 1.75 -14.72
C ARG A 554 15.82 1.69 -13.19
N ALA A 555 16.17 0.53 -12.62
CA ALA A 555 16.32 0.34 -11.18
C ALA A 555 17.39 1.27 -10.59
N SER A 556 18.49 1.54 -11.32
CA SER A 556 19.52 2.48 -10.88
C SER A 556 19.02 3.91 -10.89
N GLY A 557 18.25 4.31 -11.90
CA GLY A 557 17.61 5.63 -12.01
C GLY A 557 16.62 5.87 -10.88
N GLU A 558 15.76 4.90 -10.59
CA GLU A 558 14.79 5.02 -9.48
C GLU A 558 15.45 5.06 -8.11
N ARG A 559 16.50 4.27 -7.87
CA ARG A 559 17.28 4.36 -6.61
C ARG A 559 17.87 5.76 -6.43
N HIS A 560 18.36 6.39 -7.50
CA HIS A 560 18.89 7.75 -7.47
C HIS A 560 17.79 8.78 -7.13
N LYS A 561 16.65 8.69 -7.78
CA LYS A 561 15.48 9.57 -7.49
C LYS A 561 15.01 9.41 -6.05
N ARG A 562 14.99 8.18 -5.54
CA ARG A 562 14.61 7.89 -4.14
C ARG A 562 15.61 8.47 -3.13
N LEU A 563 16.93 8.37 -3.41
CA LEU A 563 17.97 8.95 -2.57
C LEU A 563 17.94 10.48 -2.56
N GLN A 564 17.62 11.12 -3.69
CA GLN A 564 17.47 12.57 -3.78
C GLN A 564 16.24 13.06 -2.99
N ARG A 565 15.07 12.39 -3.13
CA ARG A 565 13.87 12.68 -2.33
C ARG A 565 14.13 12.52 -0.84
N GLY A 566 14.80 11.45 -0.42
CA GLY A 566 15.15 11.22 0.99
C GLY A 566 16.04 12.30 1.60
N ARG A 567 16.91 12.95 0.81
CA ARG A 567 17.70 14.11 1.28
C ARG A 567 16.81 15.34 1.54
N GLY A 568 15.89 15.66 0.63
CA GLY A 568 14.94 16.77 0.80
C GLY A 568 13.98 16.55 1.96
N GLU A 569 13.54 15.31 2.19
CA GLU A 569 12.73 14.94 3.35
C GLU A 569 13.50 15.07 4.66
N LEU A 570 14.79 14.70 4.70
CA LEU A 570 15.63 14.82 5.90
C LEU A 570 15.81 16.28 6.31
N GLU A 571 16.03 17.17 5.35
CA GLU A 571 16.15 18.63 5.58
C GLU A 571 14.80 19.21 6.07
N SER A 572 13.69 18.77 5.50
CA SER A 572 12.35 19.18 5.96
C SER A 572 12.00 18.61 7.33
N TYR A 573 12.47 17.41 7.66
CA TYR A 573 12.32 16.80 8.99
C TYR A 573 13.12 17.55 10.05
N MET A 574 14.35 17.95 9.76
CA MET A 574 15.19 18.71 10.70
C MET A 574 14.62 20.11 11.01
N THR A 575 13.97 20.76 10.03
CA THR A 575 13.28 22.03 10.21
C THR A 575 11.94 21.91 10.95
N ARG A 576 11.19 20.82 10.75
CA ARG A 576 9.91 20.56 11.42
C ARG A 576 10.05 20.13 12.88
N HIS A 577 11.15 19.52 13.27
CA HIS A 577 11.36 19.01 14.64
C HIS A 577 11.43 20.11 15.72
N GLN A 578 11.46 21.39 15.35
CA GLN A 578 11.44 22.49 16.31
C GLN A 578 10.03 22.93 16.79
N GLU A 579 8.95 22.45 16.16
CA GLU A 579 7.59 22.94 16.41
C GLU A 579 6.52 21.88 16.70
N LEU A 580 6.84 20.57 16.67
CA LEU A 580 5.82 19.53 16.78
C LEU A 580 5.81 18.87 18.17
N GLU A 581 4.62 18.80 18.76
CA GLU A 581 4.29 17.88 19.86
C GLU A 581 4.79 16.48 19.49
N VAL A 582 5.54 15.84 20.40
CA VAL A 582 6.13 14.51 20.19
C VAL A 582 5.00 13.49 20.04
N LYS A 583 4.64 13.19 18.80
CA LYS A 583 3.69 12.11 18.51
C LYS A 583 4.30 10.76 18.89
N LYS A 584 3.49 9.89 19.46
CA LYS A 584 3.91 8.50 19.69
C LYS A 584 3.93 7.73 18.37
N VAL A 585 5.06 7.11 18.04
CA VAL A 585 5.23 6.33 16.83
C VAL A 585 5.00 4.85 17.13
N VAL A 586 4.11 4.22 16.38
CA VAL A 586 3.89 2.76 16.43
C VAL A 586 4.59 2.13 15.23
N PRO A 587 5.69 1.39 15.44
CA PRO A 587 6.41 0.72 14.38
C PRO A 587 5.70 -0.57 13.98
N LEU A 588 5.51 -0.77 12.65
CA LEU A 588 4.81 -1.90 12.06
C LEU A 588 5.65 -2.57 10.97
N ILE A 589 5.52 -3.88 10.87
CA ILE A 589 6.00 -4.67 9.72
C ILE A 589 4.79 -5.33 9.09
N LEU A 590 4.61 -5.15 7.78
CA LEU A 590 3.46 -5.65 7.03
C LEU A 590 3.89 -6.73 6.04
N ARG A 591 3.26 -7.91 6.13
CA ARG A 591 3.40 -9.00 5.16
C ARG A 591 2.02 -9.43 4.68
N ALA A 592 1.85 -9.55 3.36
CA ALA A 592 0.64 -10.07 2.75
C ALA A 592 0.96 -11.11 1.68
N ASP A 593 -0.04 -11.80 1.22
CA ASP A 593 0.07 -12.83 0.17
C ASP A 593 0.33 -12.23 -1.21
N VAL A 594 -0.32 -11.10 -1.54
CA VAL A 594 -0.21 -10.42 -2.82
C VAL A 594 0.15 -8.93 -2.67
N GLN A 595 0.75 -8.36 -3.71
CA GLN A 595 1.22 -6.97 -3.69
C GLN A 595 0.06 -5.97 -3.54
N GLY A 596 -1.06 -6.22 -4.20
CA GLY A 596 -2.25 -5.38 -4.10
C GLY A 596 -2.80 -5.30 -2.67
N SER A 597 -2.78 -6.40 -1.92
CA SER A 597 -3.20 -6.44 -0.50
C SER A 597 -2.27 -5.61 0.40
N VAL A 598 -0.95 -5.65 0.16
CA VAL A 598 0.02 -4.81 0.91
C VAL A 598 -0.33 -3.33 0.75
N GLU A 599 -0.55 -2.89 -0.48
CA GLU A 599 -0.87 -1.49 -0.78
C GLU A 599 -2.22 -1.07 -0.21
N ALA A 600 -3.25 -1.92 -0.33
CA ALA A 600 -4.59 -1.66 0.19
C ALA A 600 -4.58 -1.51 1.72
N ILE A 601 -3.92 -2.40 2.43
CA ILE A 601 -3.79 -2.35 3.89
C ILE A 601 -3.01 -1.10 4.31
N LYS A 602 -1.87 -0.83 3.68
CA LYS A 602 -1.05 0.36 3.97
C LYS A 602 -1.85 1.64 3.84
N ASN A 603 -2.57 1.82 2.72
CA ASN A 603 -3.38 3.01 2.47
C ASN A 603 -4.53 3.13 3.46
N SER A 604 -5.21 2.02 3.78
CA SER A 604 -6.28 2.00 4.77
C SER A 604 -5.79 2.37 6.17
N LEU A 605 -4.59 1.91 6.54
CA LEU A 605 -3.97 2.25 7.83
C LEU A 605 -3.50 3.71 7.88
N LEU A 606 -2.94 4.23 6.79
CA LEU A 606 -2.55 5.65 6.67
C LEU A 606 -3.75 6.60 6.65
N ALA A 607 -4.93 6.13 6.22
CA ALA A 607 -6.17 6.90 6.26
C ALA A 607 -6.69 7.12 7.69
N ILE A 608 -6.22 6.35 8.69
CA ILE A 608 -6.56 6.53 10.10
C ILE A 608 -5.88 7.80 10.61
N LYS A 609 -6.65 8.89 10.69
CA LYS A 609 -6.13 10.17 11.15
C LYS A 609 -6.12 10.21 12.68
N SER A 610 -4.93 10.26 13.27
CA SER A 610 -4.74 10.55 14.69
C SER A 610 -3.81 11.74 14.87
N LYS A 611 -4.16 12.62 15.83
CA LYS A 611 -3.31 13.76 16.19
C LYS A 611 -2.15 13.39 17.10
N LYS A 612 -2.26 12.27 17.82
CA LYS A 612 -1.36 11.87 18.91
C LYS A 612 -0.44 10.71 18.56
N VAL A 613 -0.85 9.86 17.60
CA VAL A 613 -0.13 8.64 17.21
C VAL A 613 0.14 8.66 15.72
N GLU A 614 1.33 8.24 15.32
CA GLU A 614 1.75 8.08 13.93
C GLU A 614 2.18 6.64 13.69
N LEU A 615 1.76 6.08 12.56
CA LEU A 615 2.15 4.74 12.14
C LEU A 615 3.42 4.79 11.30
N ASN A 616 4.41 3.99 11.63
CA ASN A 616 5.65 3.89 10.87
C ASN A 616 5.84 2.46 10.35
N PHE A 617 5.80 2.30 9.03
CA PHE A 617 6.06 1.03 8.35
C PHE A 617 7.57 0.85 8.16
N ILE A 618 8.17 -0.04 8.94
CA ILE A 618 9.62 -0.34 8.87
C ILE A 618 9.93 -1.22 7.66
N SER A 619 9.10 -2.23 7.43
CA SER A 619 9.22 -3.15 6.30
C SER A 619 7.83 -3.53 5.81
N GLU A 620 7.69 -3.56 4.50
CA GLU A 620 6.48 -4.01 3.82
C GLU A 620 6.86 -4.96 2.69
N GLY A 621 6.06 -5.97 2.43
CA GLY A 621 6.34 -6.89 1.34
C GLY A 621 5.39 -8.07 1.25
N VAL A 622 5.59 -8.84 0.19
CA VAL A 622 4.79 -10.01 -0.16
C VAL A 622 5.49 -11.28 0.28
N GLY A 623 4.72 -12.22 0.80
CA GLY A 623 5.20 -13.55 1.18
C GLY A 623 5.02 -13.86 2.67
N GLU A 624 5.64 -14.95 3.11
CA GLU A 624 5.57 -15.39 4.49
C GLU A 624 6.40 -14.53 5.43
N ILE A 625 6.05 -14.55 6.71
CA ILE A 625 6.82 -13.87 7.75
C ILE A 625 8.13 -14.63 7.96
N SER A 626 9.23 -14.01 7.58
CA SER A 626 10.56 -14.60 7.60
C SER A 626 11.27 -14.40 8.94
N GLU A 627 12.37 -15.14 9.14
CA GLU A 627 13.27 -14.98 10.28
C GLU A 627 13.83 -13.54 10.37
N SER A 628 14.19 -12.97 9.23
CA SER A 628 14.69 -11.58 9.15
C SER A 628 13.67 -10.55 9.61
N ASP A 629 12.36 -10.77 9.33
CA ASP A 629 11.30 -9.88 9.81
C ASP A 629 11.16 -9.94 11.33
N VAL A 630 11.30 -11.13 11.88
CA VAL A 630 11.27 -11.36 13.34
C VAL A 630 12.46 -10.68 14.02
N GLU A 631 13.65 -10.75 13.43
CA GLU A 631 14.83 -10.05 13.94
C GLU A 631 14.68 -8.53 13.88
N LEU A 632 14.18 -8.02 12.75
CA LEU A 632 13.92 -6.60 12.55
C LEU A 632 12.86 -6.10 13.55
N ALA A 633 11.78 -6.86 13.77
CA ALA A 633 10.75 -6.56 14.76
C ALA A 633 11.31 -6.51 16.18
N ALA A 634 12.24 -7.43 16.52
CA ALA A 634 12.88 -7.45 17.84
C ALA A 634 13.75 -6.22 18.11
N ILE A 635 14.46 -5.72 17.08
CA ILE A 635 15.33 -4.55 17.19
C ILE A 635 14.54 -3.27 17.31
N SER A 636 13.46 -3.18 16.53
CA SER A 636 12.64 -1.96 16.42
C SER A 636 11.42 -1.94 17.34
N ASN A 637 11.19 -2.99 18.13
CA ASN A 637 9.98 -3.20 18.92
C ASN A 637 8.68 -3.11 18.08
N ALA A 638 8.74 -3.55 16.83
CA ALA A 638 7.63 -3.48 15.90
C ALA A 638 6.66 -4.64 16.09
N VAL A 639 5.40 -4.39 15.76
CA VAL A 639 4.35 -5.42 15.65
C VAL A 639 4.33 -5.92 14.22
N ILE A 640 4.28 -7.24 14.04
CA ILE A 640 4.18 -7.86 12.72
C ILE A 640 2.70 -8.10 12.40
N LEU A 641 2.25 -7.55 11.27
CA LEU A 641 0.92 -7.74 10.71
C LEU A 641 1.03 -8.71 9.54
N GLY A 642 0.30 -9.82 9.59
CA GLY A 642 0.22 -10.80 8.51
C GLY A 642 -1.20 -10.87 7.94
N PHE A 643 -1.34 -10.70 6.63
CA PHE A 643 -2.60 -10.82 5.90
C PHE A 643 -2.53 -12.01 4.95
N HIS A 644 -3.42 -12.99 5.11
CA HIS A 644 -3.41 -14.25 4.35
C HIS A 644 -2.04 -14.96 4.30
N THR A 645 -1.15 -14.68 5.26
CA THR A 645 0.21 -15.22 5.28
C THR A 645 0.44 -16.17 6.44
N GLN A 646 1.42 -17.04 6.26
CA GLN A 646 1.91 -17.96 7.29
C GLN A 646 3.27 -17.49 7.82
N VAL A 647 3.67 -18.06 8.94
CA VAL A 647 5.00 -17.88 9.50
C VAL A 647 5.90 -19.01 9.02
N GLU A 648 7.10 -18.72 8.59
CA GLU A 648 8.09 -19.77 8.29
C GLU A 648 8.37 -20.62 9.53
N SER A 649 8.49 -21.94 9.35
CA SER A 649 8.69 -22.88 10.45
C SER A 649 9.96 -22.59 11.29
N HIS A 650 10.97 -22.01 10.67
CA HIS A 650 12.21 -21.60 11.38
C HIS A 650 11.99 -20.35 12.23
N ALA A 651 11.15 -19.44 11.81
CA ALA A 651 10.85 -18.18 12.51
C ALA A 651 10.03 -18.38 13.80
N GLU A 652 9.21 -19.45 13.90
CA GLU A 652 8.38 -19.69 15.08
C GLU A 652 9.15 -19.78 16.40
N ASN A 653 10.31 -20.41 16.39
CA ASN A 653 11.16 -20.54 17.58
C ASN A 653 11.69 -19.19 18.06
N LEU A 654 12.10 -18.34 17.14
CA LEU A 654 12.58 -16.97 17.42
C LEU A 654 11.48 -16.07 17.95
N ILE A 655 10.27 -16.17 17.41
CA ILE A 655 9.09 -15.43 17.87
C ILE A 655 8.84 -15.72 19.37
N ARG A 656 8.86 -17.01 19.75
CA ARG A 656 8.67 -17.41 21.14
C ARG A 656 9.78 -16.91 22.06
N GLN A 657 11.04 -16.97 21.60
CA GLN A 657 12.19 -16.51 22.37
C GLN A 657 12.18 -15.00 22.59
N LYS A 658 11.87 -14.23 21.53
CA LYS A 658 11.90 -12.75 21.55
C LYS A 658 10.58 -12.12 21.98
N LYS A 659 9.52 -12.93 22.19
CA LYS A 659 8.15 -12.50 22.61
C LYS A 659 7.56 -11.42 21.72
N ILE A 660 7.72 -11.57 20.40
CA ILE A 660 7.24 -10.59 19.42
C ILE A 660 5.74 -10.78 19.23
N ILE A 661 5.02 -9.68 19.12
CA ILE A 661 3.58 -9.67 18.87
C ILE A 661 3.37 -9.81 17.36
N ILE A 662 2.64 -10.85 16.98
CA ILE A 662 2.23 -11.10 15.60
C ILE A 662 0.70 -11.17 15.55
N LYS A 663 0.10 -10.34 14.69
CA LYS A 663 -1.34 -10.33 14.39
C LYS A 663 -1.54 -10.87 12.98
N ARG A 664 -2.08 -12.07 12.85
CA ARG A 664 -2.43 -12.68 11.54
C ARG A 664 -3.93 -12.66 11.37
N ARG A 665 -4.41 -12.19 10.23
CA ARG A 665 -5.83 -12.08 9.89
C ARG A 665 -6.05 -12.39 8.41
N ASP A 666 -7.22 -12.92 8.13
CA ASP A 666 -7.65 -13.25 6.77
C ASP A 666 -8.69 -12.24 6.25
N ILE A 667 -9.12 -11.30 7.10
CA ILE A 667 -10.08 -10.24 6.75
C ILE A 667 -9.45 -8.88 7.06
N ILE A 668 -9.46 -7.96 6.10
CA ILE A 668 -8.80 -6.64 6.21
C ILE A 668 -9.35 -5.79 7.36
N TYR A 669 -10.64 -5.86 7.65
CA TYR A 669 -11.26 -5.12 8.76
C TYR A 669 -10.65 -5.47 10.11
N GLN A 670 -10.36 -6.77 10.33
CA GLN A 670 -9.75 -7.23 11.59
C GLN A 670 -8.34 -6.69 11.77
N ILE A 671 -7.57 -6.51 10.68
CA ILE A 671 -6.24 -5.88 10.75
C ILE A 671 -6.38 -4.39 11.13
N ILE A 672 -7.32 -3.69 10.51
CA ILE A 672 -7.57 -2.28 10.79
C ILE A 672 -7.96 -2.09 12.25
N ASP A 673 -8.83 -2.95 12.78
CA ASP A 673 -9.27 -2.88 14.17
C ASP A 673 -8.16 -3.27 15.14
N ASP A 674 -7.35 -4.30 14.83
CA ASP A 674 -6.16 -4.68 15.61
C ASP A 674 -5.17 -3.50 15.69
N VAL A 675 -4.96 -2.76 14.60
CA VAL A 675 -4.06 -1.59 14.59
C VAL A 675 -4.65 -0.41 15.37
N LYS A 676 -5.95 -0.15 15.27
CA LYS A 676 -6.63 0.84 16.10
C LYS A 676 -6.47 0.51 17.59
N GLU A 677 -6.62 -0.76 17.95
CA GLU A 677 -6.38 -1.21 19.33
C GLU A 677 -4.92 -0.96 19.78
N LEU A 678 -3.94 -1.27 18.91
CA LEU A 678 -2.54 -1.02 19.17
C LEU A 678 -2.25 0.48 19.35
N MET A 679 -2.85 1.34 18.53
CA MET A 679 -2.74 2.79 18.64
C MET A 679 -3.32 3.29 19.98
N LEU A 680 -4.51 2.82 20.35
CA LEU A 680 -5.15 3.15 21.65
C LEU A 680 -4.30 2.68 22.83
N ASN A 681 -3.77 1.47 22.77
CA ASN A 681 -2.91 0.91 23.81
C ASN A 681 -1.55 1.63 23.94
N SER A 682 -1.10 2.27 22.86
CA SER A 682 0.13 3.08 22.89
C SER A 682 -0.05 4.44 23.58
N LEU A 683 -1.30 4.94 23.69
CA LEU A 683 -1.60 6.20 24.35
C LEU A 683 -1.53 6.05 25.88
N ASP A 684 -0.97 7.07 26.54
CA ASP A 684 -0.98 7.11 27.99
C ASP A 684 -2.41 7.37 28.48
N LYS A 685 -2.81 6.66 29.51
CA LYS A 685 -4.11 6.89 30.12
C LYS A 685 -4.14 8.26 30.78
N VAL A 686 -5.15 9.05 30.50
CA VAL A 686 -5.34 10.35 31.15
C VAL A 686 -5.89 10.14 32.54
N ARG A 687 -5.20 10.74 33.53
CA ARG A 687 -5.65 10.80 34.90
C ARG A 687 -6.82 11.77 34.98
N GLN A 688 -8.03 11.28 35.24
CA GLN A 688 -9.18 12.11 35.55
C GLN A 688 -9.42 12.08 37.05
N GLU A 689 -9.48 13.25 37.64
CA GLU A 689 -9.77 13.47 39.06
C GLU A 689 -11.24 13.85 39.20
N THR A 690 -12.01 13.04 39.91
CA THR A 690 -13.40 13.35 40.23
C THR A 690 -13.50 13.63 41.72
N GLU A 691 -13.94 14.85 42.09
CA GLU A 691 -14.21 15.25 43.47
C GLU A 691 -15.38 14.42 44.01
N LYS A 692 -15.18 13.72 45.15
CA LYS A 692 -16.18 12.84 45.75
C LYS A 692 -16.58 13.24 47.14
N GLY A 693 -15.78 14.05 47.82
CA GLY A 693 -16.10 14.51 49.14
C GLY A 693 -15.18 15.62 49.68
N THR A 694 -15.70 16.42 50.55
CA THR A 694 -14.97 17.52 51.20
C THR A 694 -15.11 17.39 52.71
N ALA A 695 -13.98 17.54 53.41
CA ALA A 695 -13.92 17.54 54.87
C ALA A 695 -13.24 18.83 55.37
N GLU A 696 -13.74 19.42 56.44
CA GLU A 696 -13.18 20.59 57.10
C GLU A 696 -12.41 20.16 58.37
N VAL A 697 -11.17 20.63 58.53
CA VAL A 697 -10.35 20.36 59.71
C VAL A 697 -10.86 21.21 60.86
N ARG A 698 -11.36 20.57 61.92
CA ARG A 698 -11.85 21.23 63.13
C ARG A 698 -10.87 21.18 64.27
N GLN A 699 -10.03 20.15 64.37
CA GLN A 699 -9.08 19.98 65.44
C GLN A 699 -7.85 19.19 64.94
N VAL A 700 -6.67 19.52 65.43
CA VAL A 700 -5.44 18.84 65.09
C VAL A 700 -4.92 18.03 66.26
N PHE A 701 -4.79 16.69 66.06
CA PHE A 701 -4.28 15.77 67.07
C PHE A 701 -2.81 15.42 66.78
N LYS A 702 -1.93 15.63 67.75
CA LYS A 702 -0.53 15.26 67.67
C LYS A 702 -0.31 13.86 68.27
N SER A 703 0.13 12.91 67.51
CA SER A 703 0.49 11.57 67.96
C SER A 703 2.00 11.39 67.87
N SER A 704 2.58 10.85 68.95
CA SER A 704 4.02 10.60 69.03
C SER A 704 4.52 9.51 68.04
N GLN A 705 3.62 8.65 67.54
CA GLN A 705 3.98 7.54 66.61
C GLN A 705 3.61 7.80 65.17
N LEU A 706 2.55 8.55 64.87
CA LEU A 706 1.95 8.70 63.54
C LEU A 706 2.06 10.14 63.01
N GLY A 707 2.55 11.10 63.79
CA GLY A 707 2.59 12.51 63.40
C GLY A 707 1.29 13.24 63.72
N SER A 708 0.99 14.33 63.00
CA SER A 708 -0.22 15.13 63.18
C SER A 708 -1.38 14.48 62.40
N ILE A 709 -2.52 14.32 63.06
CA ILE A 709 -3.75 13.75 62.48
C ILE A 709 -4.78 14.89 62.43
N ALA A 710 -5.39 15.13 61.30
CA ALA A 710 -6.47 16.09 61.13
C ALA A 710 -7.81 15.47 61.60
N GLY A 711 -8.39 16.05 62.64
CA GLY A 711 -9.76 15.76 63.05
C GLY A 711 -10.72 16.60 62.23
N CYS A 712 -11.41 15.95 61.31
CA CYS A 712 -12.23 16.61 60.29
C CYS A 712 -13.71 16.27 60.46
N LEU A 713 -14.56 17.22 60.04
CA LEU A 713 -15.98 17.01 59.84
C LEU A 713 -16.25 16.92 58.33
N MET A 714 -16.94 15.88 57.90
CA MET A 714 -17.37 15.74 56.51
C MET A 714 -18.47 16.77 56.20
N THR A 715 -18.16 17.73 55.32
CA THR A 715 -19.09 18.78 54.89
C THR A 715 -19.94 18.33 53.72
N ASP A 716 -19.33 17.63 52.76
CA ASP A 716 -20.04 17.09 51.61
C ASP A 716 -19.44 15.79 51.06
N GLY A 717 -20.28 14.98 50.43
CA GLY A 717 -19.91 13.73 49.78
C GLY A 717 -19.40 12.63 50.71
N THR A 718 -18.49 11.80 50.23
CA THR A 718 -17.84 10.67 50.94
C THR A 718 -16.34 10.66 50.67
N ILE A 719 -15.54 10.34 51.69
CA ILE A 719 -14.10 10.11 51.53
C ILE A 719 -13.80 8.64 51.86
N LYS A 720 -13.10 7.98 50.92
CA LYS A 720 -12.58 6.60 51.07
C LYS A 720 -11.08 6.63 51.29
N ARG A 721 -10.56 5.60 51.97
CA ARG A 721 -9.13 5.44 52.25
C ARG A 721 -8.25 5.45 50.98
N ASP A 722 -8.78 4.94 49.88
CA ASP A 722 -8.05 4.81 48.63
C ASP A 722 -8.05 6.12 47.79
N TYR A 723 -8.68 7.16 48.26
CA TYR A 723 -8.75 8.44 47.57
C TYR A 723 -7.47 9.26 47.79
N HIS A 724 -7.17 10.08 46.77
CA HIS A 724 -6.19 11.14 46.89
C HIS A 724 -6.87 12.39 47.43
N VAL A 725 -6.16 13.13 48.24
CA VAL A 725 -6.70 14.34 48.85
C VAL A 725 -5.83 15.56 48.53
N LYS A 726 -6.48 16.70 48.36
CA LYS A 726 -5.84 18.01 48.27
C LYS A 726 -6.23 18.81 49.50
N ILE A 727 -5.23 19.35 50.17
CA ILE A 727 -5.40 20.24 51.34
C ILE A 727 -5.38 21.66 50.83
N ILE A 728 -6.45 22.38 51.11
CA ILE A 728 -6.67 23.77 50.67
C ILE A 728 -6.76 24.66 51.89
N ARG A 729 -5.90 25.69 51.94
CA ARG A 729 -5.89 26.74 52.95
C ARG A 729 -6.03 28.10 52.25
N ASP A 730 -6.97 28.92 52.66
CA ASP A 730 -7.24 30.24 52.07
C ASP A 730 -7.41 30.23 50.54
N GLY A 731 -7.96 29.12 49.98
CA GLY A 731 -8.17 28.95 48.57
C GLY A 731 -6.94 28.44 47.79
N ALA A 732 -5.77 28.27 48.44
CA ALA A 732 -4.56 27.74 47.81
C ALA A 732 -4.34 26.26 48.16
N ILE A 733 -3.94 25.46 47.20
CA ILE A 733 -3.58 24.02 47.40
C ILE A 733 -2.20 23.98 48.05
N ILE A 734 -2.11 23.51 49.31
CA ILE A 734 -0.86 23.41 50.05
C ILE A 734 -0.19 22.06 49.84
N HIS A 735 -0.97 20.98 49.79
CA HIS A 735 -0.46 19.64 49.65
C HIS A 735 -1.42 18.75 48.92
N GLU A 736 -0.85 17.80 48.11
CA GLU A 736 -1.57 16.73 47.43
C GLU A 736 -0.94 15.38 47.81
N GLY A 737 -1.76 14.44 48.26
CA GLY A 737 -1.25 13.12 48.67
C GLY A 737 -2.34 12.08 48.88
N GLY A 738 -1.94 10.83 49.04
CA GLY A 738 -2.86 9.75 49.38
C GLY A 738 -3.17 9.73 50.86
N ILE A 739 -4.33 9.18 51.25
CA ILE A 739 -4.72 9.00 52.64
C ILE A 739 -3.91 7.82 53.23
N ALA A 740 -3.10 8.07 54.23
CA ALA A 740 -2.33 7.03 54.92
C ALA A 740 -3.21 6.25 55.92
N SER A 741 -4.11 6.96 56.65
CA SER A 741 -5.04 6.36 57.58
C SER A 741 -6.32 7.19 57.69
N LEU A 742 -7.47 6.50 57.71
CA LEU A 742 -8.79 7.07 57.89
C LEU A 742 -9.45 6.40 59.10
N LYS A 743 -9.69 7.17 60.18
CA LYS A 743 -10.22 6.66 61.44
C LYS A 743 -11.49 7.38 61.84
N ARG A 744 -12.40 6.65 62.48
CA ARG A 744 -13.54 7.21 63.15
C ARG A 744 -13.44 6.88 64.62
N VAL A 745 -13.31 7.91 65.48
CA VAL A 745 -13.02 7.81 66.90
C VAL A 745 -11.70 7.05 67.15
N LYS A 746 -11.66 5.72 67.16
CA LYS A 746 -10.45 4.89 67.35
C LYS A 746 -10.36 3.74 66.33
N GLU A 747 -11.38 3.52 65.53
CA GLU A 747 -11.46 2.41 64.58
C GLU A 747 -11.07 2.86 63.17
N ASP A 748 -10.30 2.03 62.47
CA ASP A 748 -10.00 2.25 61.05
C ASP A 748 -11.24 1.93 60.20
N VAL A 749 -11.66 2.90 59.39
CA VAL A 749 -12.83 2.78 58.51
C VAL A 749 -12.42 2.88 57.03
N LYS A 750 -13.15 2.19 56.19
CA LYS A 750 -12.90 2.21 54.74
C LYS A 750 -13.44 3.48 54.09
N GLU A 751 -14.57 3.99 54.57
CA GLU A 751 -15.25 5.18 54.06
C GLU A 751 -15.94 5.98 55.17
N VAL A 752 -16.08 7.29 54.96
CA VAL A 752 -16.78 8.20 55.85
C VAL A 752 -17.72 9.07 55.02
N ASN A 753 -18.99 9.13 55.46
CA ASN A 753 -20.07 9.85 54.81
C ASN A 753 -20.27 11.24 55.40
N LYS A 754 -21.01 12.09 54.68
CA LYS A 754 -21.39 13.45 55.09
C LYS A 754 -21.96 13.52 56.51
N GLY A 755 -21.53 14.55 57.23
CA GLY A 755 -21.99 14.83 58.62
C GLY A 755 -21.30 14.00 59.69
N LEU A 756 -20.35 13.14 59.36
CA LEU A 756 -19.61 12.34 60.34
C LEU A 756 -18.23 12.91 60.61
N GLU A 757 -17.78 12.79 61.86
CA GLU A 757 -16.43 13.15 62.26
C GLU A 757 -15.44 12.04 61.95
N CYS A 758 -14.25 12.42 61.49
CA CYS A 758 -13.19 11.46 61.13
C CYS A 758 -11.79 12.05 61.39
N GLY A 759 -10.84 11.18 61.64
CA GLY A 759 -9.41 11.51 61.66
C GLY A 759 -8.76 11.12 60.36
N ILE A 760 -8.22 12.09 59.62
CA ILE A 760 -7.53 11.87 58.35
C ILE A 760 -6.05 12.11 58.55
N LEU A 761 -5.24 11.13 58.13
CA LEU A 761 -3.80 11.24 58.02
C LEU A 761 -3.38 11.19 56.57
N VAL A 762 -2.82 12.25 56.03
CA VAL A 762 -2.32 12.32 54.66
C VAL A 762 -0.85 11.99 54.65
N SER A 763 -0.43 11.22 53.62
CA SER A 763 0.96 10.80 53.47
C SER A 763 1.90 12.01 53.29
N LYS A 764 3.00 12.03 54.07
CA LYS A 764 4.05 13.08 53.99
C LYS A 764 3.62 14.50 54.31
N PHE A 765 2.53 14.69 55.06
CA PHE A 765 2.07 16.01 55.50
C PHE A 765 1.76 16.04 57.00
N ASN A 766 2.25 17.07 57.73
CA ASN A 766 2.09 17.17 59.16
C ASN A 766 1.64 18.57 59.64
N ASP A 767 1.49 19.54 58.72
CA ASP A 767 1.20 20.96 59.06
C ASP A 767 -0.28 21.29 58.81
N TYR A 768 -1.17 20.59 59.52
CA TYR A 768 -2.61 20.88 59.48
C TYR A 768 -2.92 22.08 60.36
N GLN A 769 -3.86 22.93 59.92
CA GLN A 769 -4.44 24.05 60.69
C GLN A 769 -5.96 23.89 60.78
N GLU A 770 -6.53 24.48 61.81
CA GLU A 770 -7.99 24.52 61.92
C GLU A 770 -8.58 25.41 60.84
N GLY A 771 -9.58 24.91 60.11
CA GLY A 771 -10.18 25.57 58.93
C GLY A 771 -9.67 25.10 57.61
N ASP A 772 -8.64 24.23 57.56
CA ASP A 772 -8.20 23.65 56.28
C ASP A 772 -9.30 22.78 55.65
N LEU A 773 -9.48 22.88 54.34
CA LEU A 773 -10.40 22.03 53.57
C LEU A 773 -9.63 20.86 52.93
N ILE A 774 -10.04 19.64 53.25
CA ILE A 774 -9.51 18.42 52.64
C ILE A 774 -10.51 17.91 51.61
N LYS A 775 -10.17 18.04 50.32
CA LYS A 775 -10.97 17.53 49.22
C LYS A 775 -10.47 16.16 48.78
N GLY A 776 -11.36 15.19 48.79
CA GLY A 776 -11.08 13.82 48.35
C GLY A 776 -11.43 13.60 46.87
N PHE A 777 -10.47 13.07 46.12
CA PHE A 777 -10.62 12.78 44.69
C PHE A 777 -10.43 11.30 44.41
N GLU A 778 -11.31 10.75 43.61
CA GLU A 778 -11.13 9.46 42.99
C GLU A 778 -10.34 9.64 41.70
N ILE A 779 -9.20 8.96 41.57
CA ILE A 779 -8.39 8.98 40.38
C ILE A 779 -8.82 7.82 39.47
N THR A 780 -9.44 8.16 38.38
CA THR A 780 -9.76 7.19 37.31
C THR A 780 -8.83 7.43 36.12
N TYR A 781 -8.27 6.35 35.62
CA TYR A 781 -7.45 6.38 34.39
C TYR A 781 -8.35 6.07 33.22
N ILE A 782 -8.66 7.10 32.42
CA ILE A 782 -9.50 6.93 31.21
C ILE A 782 -8.60 6.76 30.02
N ALA A 783 -8.97 5.77 29.16
CA ALA A 783 -8.35 5.62 27.84
C ALA A 783 -8.64 6.88 27.01
N GLN A 784 -7.64 7.36 26.29
CA GLN A 784 -7.83 8.48 25.36
C GLN A 784 -8.43 7.96 24.06
N ASP A 785 -9.23 8.76 23.39
CA ASP A 785 -9.64 8.52 22.01
C ASP A 785 -8.52 8.97 21.04
N LEU A 786 -8.48 8.35 19.83
CA LEU A 786 -7.46 8.56 18.79
C LEU A 786 -7.45 9.98 18.21
#